data_b91e99e1584faabffb8a62a99ba19380
#
_entry.id   b91e99e1584faabffb8a62a99ba19380
#
_cell.length_a   1.000
_cell.length_b   1.000
_cell.length_c   1.000
_cell.angle_alpha   90.00
_cell.angle_beta   90.00
_cell.angle_gamma   90.00
#
_symmetry.space_group_name_H-M   'P 1'
#
loop_
_entity.id
_entity.type
_entity.pdbx_description
1 polymer ?
#
loop_
_entity_poly.entity_id
_entity_poly.type
_entity_poly.pdbx_seq_one_letter_code
_entity_poly.pdbx_strand_id
1 'polypeptide(L)'
;MKKAINILTTSVLCLSMISCSAPGNSPTENAAGNSSTETVVEVSSEAPAAENSSEEIDYTTGTPWMNVDLIGNVTADTPADPKDNYALWANKDRILSFKIPEGYLSAGDLVDLTIQADADTKAMFHGPVPENHDAALAYDYYYLLTDWASRDASGVTPLKEMVDVVDGIKSLEDLTEYLVNTPGEDRLFCLWRPEARQNPEDPGNSMLSLKNGAVFLKDREEYREMTDEGKYQKESFAAFFQKMLVKLGYSEEEAKQKFDNCFAWETMMNSVDPDEGDSSGSEFTNDIDHVYTRDDLMALTPNVPLLENLEKADGYPEMDKYYIQDPASFEKLNELYTEENLPLMRDYIILQGIWSMADYLDWESYVLMDECLAAVSHDEGAPALDKETYPESGAYDDVNIVLGWPVAQLYIESYTNPEDKERVSKLVDEIIAAYYGIIDEADFISDETRNGAYAKLDNMSKNVLYPDSWDPYSFEDVDFAAKEESGTLWEAYRAIRKHEHKKSVSRASGPYDRTVWDGFPFVVNCGYEPAVNGIYIYAAFARGNNYYTGMSDEELYAKLGTGIAHEISHAFDAEGSKYDKDGNISNWWTEEDRAAFLKKNEKLVAYYNAMHPWEGQDFDGDNMKGEACADMAALKCILRIAAEKENFDYDKFFRAYADRYACLDTIDMAMARLMDEHPMNYLRVNANLQQFDEFLNFYGITEGDNMYLAPEDRVAIW
;
A
#
# COMPACT_ATOMS: atom_id res chain seq x y z
N MET A 1 -7.12 0.71 -19.29
CA MET A 1 -6.34 1.70 -18.56
C MET A 1 -6.87 1.97 -17.14
N LYS A 2 -8.10 1.66 -16.79
CA LYS A 2 -8.84 2.30 -15.70
C LYS A 2 -9.21 1.42 -14.52
N LYS A 3 -9.27 0.09 -14.65
CA LYS A 3 -9.54 -0.81 -13.50
C LYS A 3 -8.29 -1.11 -12.66
N ALA A 4 -7.10 -1.15 -13.26
CA ALA A 4 -5.88 -1.45 -12.51
C ALA A 4 -5.35 -0.24 -11.71
N ILE A 5 -5.50 0.98 -12.26
CA ILE A 5 -5.13 2.21 -11.54
C ILE A 5 -6.17 2.54 -10.46
N ASN A 6 -7.47 2.34 -10.73
CA ASN A 6 -8.51 2.51 -9.71
C ASN A 6 -8.40 1.48 -8.57
N ILE A 7 -8.00 0.24 -8.82
CA ILE A 7 -7.79 -0.74 -7.74
C ILE A 7 -6.60 -0.32 -6.87
N LEU A 8 -5.52 0.22 -7.44
CA LEU A 8 -4.37 0.72 -6.67
C LEU A 8 -4.65 2.08 -5.99
N THR A 9 -5.29 3.03 -6.68
CA THR A 9 -5.54 4.37 -6.12
C THR A 9 -6.78 4.43 -5.24
N THR A 10 -7.84 3.68 -5.54
CA THR A 10 -9.04 3.63 -4.70
C THR A 10 -8.77 2.85 -3.40
N SER A 11 -7.98 1.77 -3.45
CA SER A 11 -7.58 1.04 -2.25
C SER A 11 -6.70 1.89 -1.33
N VAL A 12 -5.79 2.71 -1.88
CA VAL A 12 -4.90 3.58 -1.10
C VAL A 12 -5.63 4.80 -0.53
N LEU A 13 -6.53 5.45 -1.29
CA LEU A 13 -7.29 6.61 -0.80
C LEU A 13 -8.44 6.24 0.15
N CYS A 14 -9.14 5.12 -0.07
CA CYS A 14 -10.21 4.70 0.82
C CYS A 14 -9.70 4.04 2.12
N LEU A 15 -8.55 3.33 2.09
CA LEU A 15 -7.91 2.78 3.30
C LEU A 15 -7.41 3.87 4.24
N SER A 16 -6.97 5.03 3.73
CA SER A 16 -6.58 6.17 4.57
C SER A 16 -7.77 6.87 5.25
N MET A 17 -9.00 6.64 4.80
CA MET A 17 -10.20 7.29 5.34
C MET A 17 -11.05 6.40 6.26
N ILE A 18 -10.91 5.08 6.16
CA ILE A 18 -11.62 4.12 7.01
C ILE A 18 -10.75 3.68 8.20
N SER A 19 -9.49 4.10 8.28
CA SER A 19 -8.60 3.70 9.35
C SER A 19 -8.90 4.38 10.68
N CYS A 20 -10.00 3.94 11.28
CA CYS A 20 -9.93 3.58 12.67
C CYS A 20 -9.45 2.11 12.69
N SER A 21 -8.14 1.89 12.65
CA SER A 21 -7.48 0.58 12.84
C SER A 21 -7.38 -0.36 11.64
N ALA A 22 -6.41 -0.15 10.77
CA ALA A 22 -5.57 -1.21 10.19
C ALA A 22 -4.30 -0.57 9.62
N PRO A 23 -3.11 -1.15 9.77
CA PRO A 23 -1.90 -0.66 9.14
C PRO A 23 -2.01 -0.90 7.63
N GLY A 24 -2.08 0.17 6.87
CA GLY A 24 -2.16 0.10 5.42
C GLY A 24 -0.82 0.44 4.78
N ASN A 25 -0.31 -0.44 3.92
CA ASN A 25 0.84 -0.19 3.08
C ASN A 25 0.50 0.85 2.01
N SER A 26 1.22 1.95 2.01
CA SER A 26 1.27 2.87 0.87
C SER A 26 2.67 2.85 0.26
N PRO A 27 2.78 2.83 -1.08
CA PRO A 27 4.10 2.91 -1.73
C PRO A 27 4.72 4.29 -1.47
N THR A 28 5.96 4.28 -1.01
CA THR A 28 6.78 5.45 -0.76
C THR A 28 7.22 6.10 -2.05
N GLU A 29 6.91 7.38 -2.25
CA GLU A 29 7.61 8.21 -3.22
C GLU A 29 8.78 8.91 -2.52
N ASN A 30 10.00 8.58 -2.91
CA ASN A 30 11.21 9.33 -2.57
C ASN A 30 11.42 10.43 -3.60
N ALA A 31 11.34 11.67 -3.19
CA ALA A 31 11.92 12.79 -3.92
C ALA A 31 13.08 13.37 -3.13
N ALA A 32 14.30 12.98 -3.49
CA ALA A 32 15.51 13.62 -2.99
C ALA A 32 15.77 14.89 -3.80
N GLY A 33 15.65 16.04 -3.16
CA GLY A 33 16.06 17.32 -3.74
C GLY A 33 17.57 17.44 -3.87
N ASN A 34 18.03 17.84 -5.02
CA ASN A 34 19.37 18.39 -5.18
C ASN A 34 19.31 19.83 -5.71
N SER A 35 19.76 20.75 -4.85
CA SER A 35 19.91 22.16 -5.16
C SER A 35 21.08 22.38 -6.12
N SER A 36 20.86 23.10 -7.21
CA SER A 36 21.92 23.93 -7.83
C SER A 36 21.33 25.17 -8.47
N THR A 37 21.67 26.27 -7.84
CA THR A 37 21.78 27.67 -8.27
C THR A 37 21.40 28.08 -9.68
N GLU A 38 20.52 29.10 -9.66
CA GLU A 38 20.16 30.16 -10.55
C GLU A 38 20.98 30.46 -11.82
N THR A 39 20.28 30.69 -12.91
CA THR A 39 20.50 31.91 -13.69
C THR A 39 19.19 32.35 -14.36
N VAL A 40 18.69 33.51 -13.96
CA VAL A 40 17.55 34.21 -14.57
C VAL A 40 17.94 34.70 -15.96
N VAL A 41 17.16 34.35 -16.98
CA VAL A 41 17.15 35.08 -18.27
C VAL A 41 15.71 35.35 -18.66
N GLU A 42 15.33 36.62 -18.63
CA GLU A 42 14.12 37.13 -19.26
C GLU A 42 14.13 36.83 -20.77
N VAL A 43 13.06 36.22 -21.28
CA VAL A 43 12.81 36.18 -22.72
C VAL A 43 11.35 36.55 -23.01
N SER A 44 11.25 37.60 -23.82
CA SER A 44 10.06 38.21 -24.36
C SER A 44 9.22 37.28 -25.24
N SER A 45 7.90 37.48 -25.17
CA SER A 45 6.87 36.91 -26.01
C SER A 45 7.10 37.03 -27.51
N GLU A 46 7.21 35.91 -28.20
CA GLU A 46 6.71 35.66 -29.57
C GLU A 46 6.95 34.17 -29.87
N ALA A 47 5.86 33.42 -30.06
CA ALA A 47 5.92 32.01 -30.40
C ALA A 47 6.23 31.82 -31.89
N PRO A 48 7.27 31.08 -32.26
CA PRO A 48 7.34 30.47 -33.58
C PRO A 48 6.71 29.06 -33.50
N ALA A 49 5.92 28.73 -34.50
CA ALA A 49 5.42 27.38 -34.71
C ALA A 49 6.59 26.38 -34.69
N ALA A 50 6.64 25.55 -33.68
CA ALA A 50 7.59 24.43 -33.60
C ALA A 50 7.17 23.38 -34.63
N GLU A 51 8.01 23.15 -35.61
CA GLU A 51 8.04 21.87 -36.33
C GLU A 51 8.42 20.79 -35.33
N ASN A 52 7.44 20.02 -34.87
CA ASN A 52 7.67 18.80 -34.15
C ASN A 52 8.27 17.74 -35.08
N SER A 53 9.57 17.63 -35.13
CA SER A 53 10.26 16.40 -35.43
C SER A 53 10.40 15.67 -34.12
N SER A 54 9.32 14.98 -33.64
CA SER A 54 9.48 13.89 -32.68
C SER A 54 10.28 12.81 -33.40
N GLU A 55 11.57 12.67 -33.12
CA GLU A 55 12.30 11.45 -33.44
C GLU A 55 11.51 10.32 -32.79
N GLU A 56 11.09 9.35 -33.59
CA GLU A 56 10.33 8.19 -33.14
C GLU A 56 11.30 7.37 -32.24
N ILE A 57 10.99 7.24 -30.95
CA ILE A 57 11.84 6.51 -30.00
C ILE A 57 11.90 5.05 -30.42
N ASP A 58 13.11 4.52 -30.62
CA ASP A 58 13.34 3.09 -30.87
C ASP A 58 13.45 2.32 -29.56
N TYR A 59 12.35 1.71 -29.14
CA TYR A 59 12.26 0.94 -27.90
C TYR A 59 13.00 -0.41 -27.96
N THR A 60 13.59 -0.80 -29.11
CA THR A 60 14.32 -2.07 -29.24
C THR A 60 15.80 -1.96 -28.87
N THR A 61 16.27 -0.77 -28.54
CA THR A 61 17.71 -0.42 -28.32
C THR A 61 18.21 -0.65 -26.90
N GLY A 62 17.47 -1.35 -26.05
CA GLY A 62 17.84 -1.63 -24.66
C GLY A 62 19.21 -2.30 -24.52
N THR A 63 19.97 -1.92 -23.49
CA THR A 63 21.30 -2.45 -23.16
C THR A 63 21.42 -2.90 -21.70
N PRO A 64 22.08 -4.01 -21.39
CA PRO A 64 22.72 -4.95 -22.30
C PRO A 64 21.73 -5.81 -23.08
N TRP A 65 20.44 -5.77 -22.70
CA TRP A 65 19.38 -6.58 -23.33
C TRP A 65 18.24 -5.69 -23.84
N MET A 66 17.64 -6.09 -24.94
CA MET A 66 16.36 -5.53 -25.38
C MET A 66 15.31 -5.75 -24.30
N ASN A 67 14.49 -4.74 -24.01
CA ASN A 67 13.32 -4.87 -23.15
C ASN A 67 12.26 -5.74 -23.83
N VAL A 68 12.16 -6.99 -23.38
CA VAL A 68 11.25 -8.00 -23.97
C VAL A 68 9.83 -7.91 -23.44
N ASP A 69 9.62 -7.17 -22.36
CA ASP A 69 8.30 -6.98 -21.74
C ASP A 69 7.45 -5.98 -22.54
N LEU A 70 8.11 -5.09 -23.31
CA LEU A 70 7.41 -4.03 -24.04
C LEU A 70 6.75 -4.53 -25.33
N ILE A 71 5.48 -4.18 -25.50
CA ILE A 71 4.67 -4.53 -26.67
C ILE A 71 5.35 -4.08 -27.98
N GLY A 72 5.45 -5.01 -28.93
CA GLY A 72 6.06 -4.75 -30.24
C GLY A 72 7.54 -5.08 -30.33
N ASN A 73 8.28 -5.19 -29.24
CA ASN A 73 9.71 -5.52 -29.26
C ASN A 73 9.99 -6.97 -29.65
N VAL A 74 9.13 -7.89 -29.24
CA VAL A 74 9.26 -9.32 -29.57
C VAL A 74 8.36 -9.69 -30.73
N THR A 75 8.93 -10.33 -31.76
CA THR A 75 8.24 -10.86 -32.95
C THR A 75 8.57 -12.33 -33.16
N ALA A 76 7.82 -13.00 -34.03
CA ALA A 76 8.12 -14.40 -34.39
C ALA A 76 9.55 -14.56 -34.97
N ASP A 77 10.06 -13.55 -35.67
CA ASP A 77 11.37 -13.56 -36.28
C ASP A 77 12.51 -13.09 -35.33
N THR A 78 12.20 -12.58 -34.14
CA THR A 78 13.21 -12.14 -33.15
C THR A 78 14.08 -13.34 -32.75
N PRO A 79 15.41 -13.30 -32.96
CA PRO A 79 16.29 -14.40 -32.54
C PRO A 79 16.27 -14.56 -31.01
N ALA A 80 16.28 -15.80 -30.53
CA ALA A 80 16.27 -16.10 -29.12
C ALA A 80 17.35 -17.15 -28.80
N ASP A 81 18.33 -16.76 -28.00
CA ASP A 81 19.44 -17.61 -27.54
C ASP A 81 19.57 -17.45 -26.01
N PRO A 82 19.60 -18.55 -25.24
CA PRO A 82 19.73 -18.49 -23.79
C PRO A 82 21.02 -17.83 -23.30
N LYS A 83 22.05 -17.74 -24.14
CA LYS A 83 23.33 -17.11 -23.84
C LYS A 83 23.36 -15.61 -24.11
N ASP A 84 22.37 -15.13 -24.90
CA ASP A 84 22.25 -13.73 -25.28
C ASP A 84 21.22 -13.00 -24.43
N ASN A 85 19.98 -13.50 -24.38
CA ASN A 85 18.89 -12.97 -23.57
C ASN A 85 18.01 -14.12 -23.08
N TYR A 86 18.19 -14.54 -21.84
CA TYR A 86 17.50 -15.71 -21.28
C TYR A 86 16.00 -15.48 -21.12
N ALA A 87 15.59 -14.28 -20.66
CA ALA A 87 14.19 -13.93 -20.52
C ALA A 87 13.44 -14.06 -21.86
N LEU A 88 14.05 -13.56 -22.95
CA LEU A 88 13.51 -13.71 -24.30
C LEU A 88 13.42 -15.19 -24.70
N TRP A 89 14.51 -15.93 -24.54
CA TRP A 89 14.57 -17.33 -24.97
C TRP A 89 13.57 -18.22 -24.23
N ALA A 90 13.44 -18.04 -22.93
CA ALA A 90 12.54 -18.84 -22.11
C ALA A 90 11.06 -18.48 -22.36
N ASN A 91 10.75 -17.20 -22.58
CA ASN A 91 9.39 -16.67 -22.56
C ASN A 91 8.84 -16.24 -23.92
N LYS A 92 9.61 -16.36 -25.04
CA LYS A 92 9.23 -15.83 -26.36
C LYS A 92 7.83 -16.26 -26.79
N ASP A 93 7.54 -17.55 -26.74
CA ASP A 93 6.25 -18.07 -27.19
C ASP A 93 5.11 -17.57 -26.30
N ARG A 94 5.34 -17.44 -25.01
CA ARG A 94 4.38 -16.92 -24.04
C ARG A 94 4.12 -15.44 -24.27
N ILE A 95 5.17 -14.61 -24.41
CA ILE A 95 5.06 -13.17 -24.71
C ILE A 95 4.24 -12.95 -25.98
N LEU A 96 4.51 -13.71 -27.06
CA LEU A 96 3.77 -13.63 -28.32
C LEU A 96 2.30 -14.08 -28.19
N SER A 97 1.96 -14.86 -27.19
CA SER A 97 0.59 -15.32 -26.92
C SER A 97 -0.23 -14.34 -26.08
N PHE A 98 0.41 -13.46 -25.33
CA PHE A 98 -0.26 -12.53 -24.44
C PHE A 98 -1.16 -11.55 -25.20
N LYS A 99 -2.26 -11.21 -24.57
CA LYS A 99 -3.16 -10.14 -24.97
C LYS A 99 -3.46 -9.34 -23.72
N ILE A 100 -3.14 -8.06 -23.76
CA ILE A 100 -3.46 -7.16 -22.65
C ILE A 100 -4.99 -7.10 -22.52
N PRO A 101 -5.56 -7.47 -21.35
CA PRO A 101 -6.99 -7.43 -21.15
C PRO A 101 -7.54 -6.00 -21.27
N GLU A 102 -8.80 -5.87 -21.67
CA GLU A 102 -9.47 -4.56 -21.72
C GLU A 102 -9.45 -3.90 -20.35
N GLY A 103 -9.01 -2.65 -20.29
CA GLY A 103 -8.88 -1.89 -19.06
C GLY A 103 -7.56 -2.08 -18.30
N TYR A 104 -6.64 -2.92 -18.79
CA TYR A 104 -5.32 -3.11 -18.19
C TYR A 104 -4.21 -2.55 -19.08
N LEU A 105 -3.06 -2.25 -18.47
CA LEU A 105 -1.85 -1.77 -19.16
C LEU A 105 -0.81 -2.89 -19.35
N SER A 106 -1.04 -4.05 -18.76
CA SER A 106 -0.14 -5.19 -18.74
C SER A 106 -0.89 -6.51 -18.89
N ALA A 107 -0.21 -7.56 -19.34
CA ALA A 107 -0.63 -8.95 -19.26
C ALA A 107 0.48 -9.78 -18.63
N GLY A 108 0.12 -10.77 -17.82
CA GLY A 108 1.04 -11.65 -17.11
C GLY A 108 0.36 -12.32 -15.92
N ASP A 109 1.09 -13.17 -15.19
CA ASP A 109 0.50 -14.00 -14.14
C ASP A 109 -0.16 -13.19 -13.02
N LEU A 110 0.44 -12.08 -12.58
CA LEU A 110 -0.15 -11.24 -11.53
C LEU A 110 -1.45 -10.58 -11.99
N VAL A 111 -1.52 -10.14 -13.25
CA VAL A 111 -2.75 -9.58 -13.83
C VAL A 111 -3.83 -10.66 -13.91
N ASP A 112 -3.48 -11.86 -14.38
CA ASP A 112 -4.42 -12.98 -14.47
C ASP A 112 -4.94 -13.40 -13.08
N LEU A 113 -4.07 -13.43 -12.07
CA LEU A 113 -4.45 -13.72 -10.68
C LEU A 113 -5.37 -12.64 -10.10
N THR A 114 -5.10 -11.37 -10.36
CA THR A 114 -5.95 -10.25 -9.92
C THR A 114 -7.34 -10.34 -10.54
N ILE A 115 -7.42 -10.58 -11.86
CA ILE A 115 -8.69 -10.77 -12.57
C ILE A 115 -9.44 -11.97 -11.99
N GLN A 116 -8.73 -13.08 -11.69
CA GLN A 116 -9.35 -14.28 -11.14
C GLN A 116 -9.85 -14.05 -9.70
N ALA A 117 -9.06 -13.38 -8.83
CA ALA A 117 -9.47 -13.09 -7.47
C ALA A 117 -10.70 -12.16 -7.43
N ASP A 118 -10.74 -11.16 -8.31
CA ASP A 118 -11.91 -10.28 -8.50
C ASP A 118 -13.15 -11.08 -8.97
N ALA A 119 -12.98 -11.95 -9.96
CA ALA A 119 -14.06 -12.81 -10.43
C ALA A 119 -14.55 -13.78 -9.34
N ASP A 120 -13.64 -14.33 -8.55
CA ASP A 120 -13.95 -15.26 -7.46
C ASP A 120 -14.73 -14.57 -6.33
N THR A 121 -14.32 -13.37 -5.91
CA THR A 121 -15.03 -12.58 -4.90
C THR A 121 -16.43 -12.18 -5.37
N LYS A 122 -16.57 -11.74 -6.62
CA LYS A 122 -17.89 -11.45 -7.24
C LYS A 122 -18.78 -12.68 -7.29
N ALA A 123 -18.23 -13.84 -7.70
CA ALA A 123 -19.01 -15.07 -7.83
C ALA A 123 -19.61 -15.54 -6.50
N MET A 124 -18.98 -15.24 -5.36
CA MET A 124 -19.51 -15.61 -4.05
C MET A 124 -20.88 -14.96 -3.80
N PHE A 125 -21.07 -13.69 -4.16
CA PHE A 125 -22.34 -12.96 -3.94
C PHE A 125 -23.50 -13.41 -4.83
N HIS A 126 -23.25 -14.22 -5.86
CA HIS A 126 -24.31 -14.83 -6.67
C HIS A 126 -24.85 -16.15 -6.08
N GLY A 127 -24.26 -16.62 -4.98
CA GLY A 127 -24.69 -17.80 -4.26
C GLY A 127 -25.85 -17.54 -3.28
N PRO A 128 -26.29 -18.58 -2.56
CA PRO A 128 -27.21 -18.40 -1.42
C PRO A 128 -26.49 -17.67 -0.28
N VAL A 129 -27.26 -16.86 0.48
CA VAL A 129 -26.73 -16.21 1.69
C VAL A 129 -26.15 -17.28 2.63
N PRO A 130 -24.91 -17.13 3.10
CA PRO A 130 -24.30 -18.08 4.02
C PRO A 130 -25.00 -18.17 5.38
N GLU A 131 -24.85 -19.31 6.08
CA GLU A 131 -25.36 -19.45 7.45
C GLU A 131 -24.46 -18.75 8.49
N ASN A 132 -23.19 -18.49 8.16
CA ASN A 132 -22.26 -17.78 9.01
C ASN A 132 -22.66 -16.32 9.14
N HIS A 133 -22.70 -15.78 10.36
CA HIS A 133 -23.17 -14.42 10.65
C HIS A 133 -22.36 -13.37 9.91
N ASP A 134 -21.03 -13.40 10.02
CA ASP A 134 -20.14 -12.41 9.42
C ASP A 134 -20.28 -12.40 7.88
N ALA A 135 -20.35 -13.60 7.30
CA ALA A 135 -20.55 -13.75 5.87
C ALA A 135 -21.94 -13.25 5.43
N ALA A 136 -22.99 -13.50 6.23
CA ALA A 136 -24.33 -12.96 5.94
C ALA A 136 -24.35 -11.43 5.98
N LEU A 137 -23.64 -10.81 6.92
CA LEU A 137 -23.48 -9.35 6.96
C LEU A 137 -22.93 -8.76 5.65
N ALA A 138 -21.94 -9.42 5.03
CA ALA A 138 -21.38 -8.95 3.76
C ALA A 138 -22.44 -8.98 2.64
N TYR A 139 -23.30 -10.00 2.61
CA TYR A 139 -24.43 -10.07 1.66
C TYR A 139 -25.47 -9.00 1.94
N ASP A 140 -25.90 -8.84 3.19
CA ASP A 140 -26.88 -7.82 3.55
C ASP A 140 -26.35 -6.41 3.23
N TYR A 141 -25.08 -6.16 3.50
CA TYR A 141 -24.42 -4.90 3.14
C TYR A 141 -24.40 -4.67 1.63
N TYR A 142 -24.06 -5.68 0.82
CA TYR A 142 -24.09 -5.60 -0.64
C TYR A 142 -25.49 -5.23 -1.15
N TYR A 143 -26.56 -5.85 -0.61
CA TYR A 143 -27.94 -5.53 -1.02
C TYR A 143 -28.38 -4.14 -0.56
N LEU A 144 -27.92 -3.65 0.58
CA LEU A 144 -28.18 -2.28 1.04
C LEU A 144 -27.38 -1.26 0.19
N LEU A 145 -26.12 -1.59 -0.14
CA LEU A 145 -25.27 -0.74 -0.97
C LEU A 145 -25.85 -0.53 -2.37
N THR A 146 -26.44 -1.58 -2.96
CA THR A 146 -27.05 -1.54 -4.29
C THR A 146 -28.52 -1.07 -4.28
N ASP A 147 -29.12 -0.80 -3.12
CA ASP A 147 -30.50 -0.31 -3.01
C ASP A 147 -30.60 1.21 -3.22
N TRP A 148 -30.28 1.64 -4.44
CA TRP A 148 -30.37 3.06 -4.80
C TRP A 148 -31.76 3.67 -4.60
N ALA A 149 -32.83 2.89 -4.61
CA ALA A 149 -34.17 3.41 -4.36
C ALA A 149 -34.33 3.91 -2.91
N SER A 150 -33.85 3.15 -1.93
CA SER A 150 -33.84 3.55 -0.52
C SER A 150 -32.83 4.68 -0.27
N ARG A 151 -31.63 4.58 -0.85
CA ARG A 151 -30.58 5.60 -0.73
C ARG A 151 -31.03 6.95 -1.29
N ASP A 152 -31.60 6.98 -2.50
CA ASP A 152 -32.12 8.20 -3.11
C ASP A 152 -33.31 8.79 -2.32
N ALA A 153 -34.15 7.94 -1.71
CA ALA A 153 -35.24 8.41 -0.86
C ALA A 153 -34.77 9.07 0.43
N SER A 154 -33.64 8.59 0.99
CA SER A 154 -33.00 9.18 2.18
C SER A 154 -32.22 10.45 1.83
N GLY A 155 -31.65 10.50 0.63
CA GLY A 155 -30.84 11.61 0.14
C GLY A 155 -29.67 11.93 1.07
N VAL A 156 -29.42 13.22 1.30
CA VAL A 156 -28.39 13.70 2.23
C VAL A 156 -28.87 13.91 3.66
N THR A 157 -30.12 13.53 3.98
CA THR A 157 -30.73 13.82 5.29
C THR A 157 -29.92 13.28 6.46
N PRO A 158 -29.41 12.04 6.44
CA PRO A 158 -28.64 11.50 7.57
C PRO A 158 -27.36 12.28 7.86
N LEU A 159 -26.63 12.67 6.83
CA LEU A 159 -25.43 13.51 6.96
C LEU A 159 -25.79 14.92 7.42
N LYS A 160 -26.86 15.49 6.88
CA LYS A 160 -27.32 16.83 7.22
C LYS A 160 -27.58 16.97 8.71
N GLU A 161 -28.17 16.00 9.36
CA GLU A 161 -28.44 16.01 10.80
C GLU A 161 -27.14 16.16 11.60
N MET A 162 -26.07 15.47 11.22
CA MET A 162 -24.76 15.57 11.86
C MET A 162 -24.09 16.91 11.56
N VAL A 163 -24.17 17.40 10.33
CA VAL A 163 -23.64 18.71 9.91
C VAL A 163 -24.35 19.85 10.65
N ASP A 164 -25.66 19.81 10.81
CA ASP A 164 -26.45 20.83 11.49
C ASP A 164 -26.02 20.96 12.99
N VAL A 165 -25.63 19.87 13.64
CA VAL A 165 -25.08 19.88 15.00
C VAL A 165 -23.77 20.68 15.06
N VAL A 166 -22.84 20.39 14.13
CA VAL A 166 -21.53 21.07 14.09
C VAL A 166 -21.68 22.54 13.65
N ASP A 167 -22.54 22.82 12.68
CA ASP A 167 -22.83 24.21 12.22
C ASP A 167 -23.49 25.07 13.31
N GLY A 168 -24.18 24.41 14.25
CA GLY A 168 -24.78 25.05 15.43
C GLY A 168 -23.77 25.51 16.51
N ILE A 169 -22.49 25.11 16.45
CA ILE A 169 -21.42 25.49 17.38
C ILE A 169 -21.08 26.97 17.23
N LYS A 170 -21.15 27.75 18.31
CA LYS A 170 -20.99 29.22 18.28
C LYS A 170 -19.83 29.75 19.11
N SER A 171 -19.26 28.92 19.97
CA SER A 171 -18.13 29.27 20.83
C SER A 171 -17.12 28.14 20.90
N LEU A 172 -15.90 28.44 21.30
CA LEU A 172 -14.87 27.43 21.55
C LEU A 172 -15.30 26.47 22.67
N GLU A 173 -16.08 26.97 23.65
CA GLU A 173 -16.66 26.13 24.70
C GLU A 173 -17.64 25.09 24.11
N ASP A 174 -18.55 25.52 23.20
CA ASP A 174 -19.47 24.58 22.51
C ASP A 174 -18.70 23.54 21.70
N LEU A 175 -17.59 23.93 21.02
CA LEU A 175 -16.74 22.99 20.27
C LEU A 175 -16.07 21.99 21.22
N THR A 176 -15.54 22.48 22.33
CA THR A 176 -14.94 21.63 23.39
C THR A 176 -15.98 20.65 23.94
N GLU A 177 -17.18 21.12 24.27
CA GLU A 177 -18.28 20.25 24.71
C GLU A 177 -18.64 19.19 23.67
N TYR A 178 -18.72 19.57 22.40
CA TYR A 178 -18.99 18.63 21.30
C TYR A 178 -17.92 17.55 21.21
N LEU A 179 -16.62 17.93 21.21
CA LEU A 179 -15.51 16.99 21.11
C LEU A 179 -15.42 16.04 22.32
N VAL A 180 -15.72 16.52 23.53
CA VAL A 180 -15.57 15.73 24.76
C VAL A 180 -16.80 14.87 25.09
N ASN A 181 -17.99 15.24 24.63
CA ASN A 181 -19.22 14.55 25.03
C ASN A 181 -19.91 13.79 23.90
N THR A 182 -19.48 13.97 22.63
CA THR A 182 -20.03 13.18 21.51
C THR A 182 -19.15 11.95 21.30
N PRO A 183 -19.70 10.71 21.43
CA PRO A 183 -18.94 9.49 21.16
C PRO A 183 -18.28 9.50 19.79
N GLY A 184 -17.10 8.89 19.67
CA GLY A 184 -16.32 8.87 18.42
C GLY A 184 -17.11 8.36 17.22
N GLU A 185 -17.89 7.29 17.43
CA GLU A 185 -18.75 6.70 16.41
C GLU A 185 -19.94 7.58 15.98
N ASP A 186 -20.36 8.54 16.82
CA ASP A 186 -21.47 9.48 16.53
C ASP A 186 -20.97 10.88 16.13
N ARG A 187 -19.68 11.13 16.22
CA ARG A 187 -19.06 12.42 15.90
C ARG A 187 -18.83 12.53 14.38
N LEU A 188 -19.09 13.71 13.80
CA LEU A 188 -18.93 13.94 12.37
C LEU A 188 -17.47 13.75 11.94
N PHE A 189 -16.54 14.44 12.61
CA PHE A 189 -15.09 14.30 12.42
C PHE A 189 -14.34 14.86 13.66
N CYS A 190 -13.02 14.68 13.72
CA CYS A 190 -12.16 15.19 14.78
C CYS A 190 -10.93 15.90 14.22
N LEU A 191 -10.29 16.74 15.05
CA LEU A 191 -9.09 17.49 14.69
C LEU A 191 -7.80 16.66 14.82
N TRP A 192 -7.89 15.48 15.42
CA TRP A 192 -6.81 14.49 15.59
C TRP A 192 -7.34 13.08 15.43
N ARG A 193 -6.45 12.13 15.22
CA ARG A 193 -6.78 10.72 15.05
C ARG A 193 -5.94 9.85 15.99
N PRO A 194 -6.57 9.08 16.87
CA PRO A 194 -5.90 8.06 17.67
C PRO A 194 -5.76 6.76 16.88
N GLU A 195 -4.65 6.07 17.07
CA GLU A 195 -4.36 4.77 16.44
C GLU A 195 -3.56 3.89 17.39
N ALA A 196 -3.91 2.60 17.49
CA ALA A 196 -3.13 1.63 18.24
C ALA A 196 -1.87 1.22 17.46
N ARG A 197 -0.72 1.20 18.13
CA ARG A 197 0.54 0.77 17.54
C ARG A 197 1.37 -0.07 18.52
N GLN A 198 2.42 -0.69 18.03
CA GLN A 198 3.45 -1.30 18.89
C GLN A 198 4.15 -0.21 19.71
N ASN A 199 4.37 -0.48 21.00
CA ASN A 199 5.10 0.43 21.87
C ASN A 199 6.62 0.33 21.61
N PRO A 200 7.31 1.38 21.14
CA PRO A 200 8.73 1.32 20.84
C PRO A 200 9.62 1.12 22.09
N GLU A 201 9.13 1.46 23.29
CA GLU A 201 9.86 1.19 24.54
C GLU A 201 9.62 -0.22 25.09
N ASP A 202 8.49 -0.85 24.71
CA ASP A 202 8.10 -2.20 25.15
C ASP A 202 7.34 -2.92 24.03
N PRO A 203 8.04 -3.51 23.05
CA PRO A 203 7.45 -4.06 21.81
C PRO A 203 6.43 -5.18 22.03
N GLY A 204 6.39 -5.76 23.21
CA GLY A 204 5.37 -6.75 23.58
C GLY A 204 4.01 -6.15 23.93
N ASN A 205 3.87 -4.84 23.97
CA ASN A 205 2.65 -4.14 24.33
C ASN A 205 2.26 -3.09 23.28
N SER A 206 0.98 -2.75 23.27
CA SER A 206 0.43 -1.67 22.46
C SER A 206 0.61 -0.30 23.14
N MET A 207 0.62 0.74 22.33
CA MET A 207 0.60 2.14 22.74
C MET A 207 -0.39 2.90 21.83
N LEU A 208 -1.03 3.94 22.36
CA LEU A 208 -1.87 4.83 21.57
C LEU A 208 -0.99 5.89 20.88
N SER A 209 -1.02 5.88 19.56
CA SER A 209 -0.44 6.91 18.70
C SER A 209 -1.46 7.99 18.40
N LEU A 210 -1.02 9.23 18.33
CA LEU A 210 -1.83 10.39 17.97
C LEU A 210 -1.28 11.02 16.69
N LYS A 211 -2.14 11.15 15.72
CA LYS A 211 -1.88 11.79 14.41
C LYS A 211 -2.72 13.06 14.28
N ASN A 212 -2.28 13.98 13.46
CA ASN A 212 -3.09 15.12 13.05
C ASN A 212 -4.35 14.68 12.29
N GLY A 213 -5.29 15.60 12.16
CA GLY A 213 -6.43 15.44 11.27
C GLY A 213 -6.00 15.21 9.80
N ALA A 214 -6.91 14.66 9.01
CA ALA A 214 -6.69 14.45 7.60
C ALA A 214 -6.55 15.76 6.82
N VAL A 215 -5.94 15.71 5.64
CA VAL A 215 -5.82 16.81 4.68
C VAL A 215 -6.26 16.34 3.30
N PHE A 216 -6.68 17.27 2.42
CA PHE A 216 -7.16 16.91 1.08
C PHE A 216 -6.03 16.77 0.06
N LEU A 217 -5.03 17.65 0.10
CA LEU A 217 -3.90 17.52 -0.81
C LEU A 217 -2.96 16.41 -0.32
N LYS A 218 -2.59 15.51 -1.23
CA LYS A 218 -1.75 14.36 -0.94
C LYS A 218 -0.38 14.78 -0.42
N ASP A 219 0.23 15.77 -1.07
CA ASP A 219 1.51 16.32 -0.66
C ASP A 219 1.30 17.55 0.24
N ARG A 220 1.80 17.47 1.48
CA ARG A 220 1.73 18.56 2.43
C ARG A 220 2.52 19.81 2.00
N GLU A 221 3.54 19.64 1.15
CA GLU A 221 4.29 20.77 0.61
C GLU A 221 3.43 21.68 -0.27
N GLU A 222 2.40 21.12 -0.92
CA GLU A 222 1.44 21.90 -1.69
C GLU A 222 0.69 22.98 -0.87
N TYR A 223 0.58 22.79 0.45
CA TYR A 223 0.03 23.84 1.31
C TYR A 223 1.01 24.98 1.60
N ARG A 224 2.32 24.78 1.39
CA ARG A 224 3.40 25.75 1.59
C ARG A 224 3.83 26.41 0.28
N GLU A 225 4.05 25.62 -0.75
CA GLU A 225 4.44 26.04 -2.09
C GLU A 225 3.56 25.37 -3.14
N MET A 226 2.38 25.98 -3.37
CA MET A 226 1.37 25.41 -4.26
C MET A 226 1.81 25.41 -5.73
N THR A 227 2.01 24.24 -6.28
CA THR A 227 2.29 23.99 -7.69
C THR A 227 1.05 24.15 -8.57
N ASP A 228 1.18 23.96 -9.89
CA ASP A 228 0.03 23.92 -10.78
C ASP A 228 -0.80 22.65 -10.54
N GLU A 229 -0.17 21.55 -10.13
CA GLU A 229 -0.84 20.32 -9.70
C GLU A 229 -1.68 20.54 -8.44
N GLY A 230 -1.10 21.12 -7.38
CA GLY A 230 -1.83 21.44 -6.16
C GLY A 230 -3.02 22.37 -6.39
N LYS A 231 -2.90 23.34 -7.32
CA LYS A 231 -4.02 24.21 -7.74
C LYS A 231 -5.14 23.40 -8.39
N TYR A 232 -4.78 22.48 -9.29
CA TYR A 232 -5.73 21.62 -9.98
C TYR A 232 -6.50 20.72 -9.01
N GLN A 233 -5.79 20.05 -8.09
CA GLN A 233 -6.40 19.22 -7.04
C GLN A 233 -7.31 20.07 -6.15
N LYS A 234 -6.85 21.23 -5.68
CA LYS A 234 -7.68 22.16 -4.89
C LYS A 234 -8.96 22.57 -5.60
N GLU A 235 -8.90 22.87 -6.90
CA GLU A 235 -10.09 23.24 -7.69
C GLU A 235 -11.05 22.06 -7.84
N SER A 236 -10.55 20.85 -7.99
CA SER A 236 -11.35 19.60 -8.05
C SER A 236 -12.08 19.34 -6.72
N PHE A 237 -11.39 19.42 -5.59
CA PHE A 237 -12.02 19.35 -4.27
C PHE A 237 -13.04 20.49 -4.05
N ALA A 238 -12.71 21.71 -4.44
CA ALA A 238 -13.64 22.84 -4.31
C ALA A 238 -14.95 22.59 -5.08
N ALA A 239 -14.85 22.05 -6.31
CA ALA A 239 -16.02 21.75 -7.12
C ALA A 239 -16.92 20.68 -6.47
N PHE A 240 -16.33 19.61 -5.92
CA PHE A 240 -17.05 18.58 -5.17
C PHE A 240 -17.74 19.15 -3.94
N PHE A 241 -17.01 19.80 -3.04
CA PHE A 241 -17.57 20.30 -1.79
C PHE A 241 -18.62 21.38 -1.99
N GLN A 242 -18.47 22.27 -2.98
CA GLN A 242 -19.48 23.27 -3.29
C GLN A 242 -20.80 22.63 -3.72
N LYS A 243 -20.76 21.59 -4.56
CA LYS A 243 -21.96 20.84 -4.96
C LYS A 243 -22.59 20.13 -3.76
N MET A 244 -21.80 19.44 -2.93
CA MET A 244 -22.29 18.74 -1.75
C MET A 244 -22.91 19.69 -0.71
N LEU A 245 -22.28 20.82 -0.44
CA LEU A 245 -22.80 21.82 0.50
C LEU A 245 -24.10 22.46 -0.01
N VAL A 246 -24.20 22.77 -1.30
CA VAL A 246 -25.47 23.25 -1.90
C VAL A 246 -26.56 22.20 -1.75
N LYS A 247 -26.24 20.93 -1.95
CA LYS A 247 -27.16 19.79 -1.75
C LYS A 247 -27.61 19.65 -0.28
N LEU A 248 -26.75 19.99 0.68
CA LEU A 248 -27.06 20.07 2.12
C LEU A 248 -27.89 21.32 2.48
N GLY A 249 -28.09 22.26 1.54
CA GLY A 249 -28.99 23.40 1.69
C GLY A 249 -28.27 24.75 1.91
N TYR A 250 -26.95 24.84 1.76
CA TYR A 250 -26.20 26.09 1.79
C TYR A 250 -26.33 26.83 0.45
N SER A 251 -26.21 28.16 0.48
CA SER A 251 -26.05 28.94 -0.75
C SER A 251 -24.66 28.73 -1.36
N GLU A 252 -24.49 29.01 -2.66
CA GLU A 252 -23.19 28.92 -3.35
C GLU A 252 -22.11 29.76 -2.66
N GLU A 253 -22.47 30.93 -2.10
CA GLU A 253 -21.57 31.83 -1.40
C GLU A 253 -21.12 31.21 -0.05
N GLU A 254 -22.05 30.65 0.72
CA GLU A 254 -21.75 29.96 1.97
C GLU A 254 -20.91 28.70 1.71
N ALA A 255 -21.26 27.92 0.69
CA ALA A 255 -20.49 26.73 0.29
C ALA A 255 -19.05 27.06 -0.06
N LYS A 256 -18.85 28.11 -0.86
CA LYS A 256 -17.49 28.59 -1.17
C LYS A 256 -16.75 29.05 0.09
N GLN A 257 -17.40 29.81 0.97
CA GLN A 257 -16.78 30.28 2.21
C GLN A 257 -16.37 29.14 3.14
N LYS A 258 -17.20 28.09 3.25
CA LYS A 258 -16.88 26.90 4.06
C LYS A 258 -15.67 26.14 3.50
N PHE A 259 -15.58 25.99 2.19
CA PHE A 259 -14.39 25.42 1.55
C PHE A 259 -13.15 26.26 1.80
N ASP A 260 -13.23 27.57 1.57
CA ASP A 260 -12.12 28.50 1.80
C ASP A 260 -11.65 28.46 3.26
N ASN A 261 -12.57 28.36 4.23
CA ASN A 261 -12.26 28.23 5.65
C ASN A 261 -11.55 26.92 5.96
N CYS A 262 -12.05 25.79 5.44
CA CYS A 262 -11.43 24.50 5.62
C CYS A 262 -10.01 24.47 5.06
N PHE A 263 -9.84 24.95 3.83
CA PHE A 263 -8.53 25.01 3.18
C PHE A 263 -7.56 25.94 3.91
N ALA A 264 -8.05 27.06 4.46
CA ALA A 264 -7.26 27.95 5.31
C ALA A 264 -6.79 27.25 6.59
N TRP A 265 -7.65 26.44 7.23
CA TRP A 265 -7.29 25.62 8.37
C TRP A 265 -6.17 24.65 8.04
N GLU A 266 -6.32 23.87 6.97
CA GLU A 266 -5.31 22.90 6.52
C GLU A 266 -3.98 23.60 6.19
N THR A 267 -4.03 24.76 5.50
CA THR A 267 -2.82 25.56 5.21
C THR A 267 -2.13 26.01 6.50
N MET A 268 -2.88 26.47 7.50
CA MET A 268 -2.30 26.90 8.77
C MET A 268 -1.69 25.71 9.54
N MET A 269 -2.35 24.57 9.55
CA MET A 269 -1.84 23.35 10.18
C MET A 269 -0.57 22.80 9.50
N ASN A 270 -0.46 22.92 8.17
CA ASN A 270 0.71 22.46 7.41
C ASN A 270 1.77 23.54 7.16
N SER A 271 1.69 24.67 7.89
CA SER A 271 2.71 25.76 7.82
C SER A 271 3.99 25.44 8.59
N VAL A 272 4.02 24.39 9.38
CA VAL A 272 5.20 23.89 10.10
C VAL A 272 5.83 22.77 9.30
N ASP A 273 7.16 22.71 9.30
CA ASP A 273 7.85 21.54 8.74
C ASP A 273 7.62 20.36 9.68
N PRO A 274 7.27 19.18 9.14
CA PRO A 274 7.28 17.98 9.94
C PRO A 274 8.71 17.74 10.44
N ASP A 275 8.85 17.10 11.59
CA ASP A 275 10.17 16.67 12.07
C ASP A 275 10.84 15.77 11.02
N GLU A 276 12.19 15.85 10.90
CA GLU A 276 12.96 15.12 9.87
C GLU A 276 12.68 13.60 9.86
N GLY A 277 12.08 13.05 10.91
CA GLY A 277 11.61 11.67 10.97
C GLY A 277 10.33 11.37 10.19
N ASP A 278 9.52 12.39 9.88
CA ASP A 278 8.23 12.23 9.16
C ASP A 278 8.37 12.43 7.63
N SER A 279 9.53 12.92 7.18
CA SER A 279 9.81 13.16 5.75
C SER A 279 9.97 11.88 4.92
N SER A 280 10.05 10.69 5.56
CA SER A 280 10.26 9.42 4.88
C SER A 280 8.99 8.77 4.33
N GLY A 281 7.79 9.35 4.58
CA GLY A 281 6.52 8.75 4.18
C GLY A 281 6.21 7.42 4.89
N SER A 282 7.11 6.90 5.71
CA SER A 282 6.87 5.69 6.49
C SER A 282 5.96 6.04 7.68
N GLU A 283 4.77 5.51 7.68
CA GLU A 283 3.80 5.64 8.79
C GLU A 283 4.34 5.11 10.13
N PHE A 284 5.50 4.45 10.13
CA PHE A 284 6.08 3.75 11.27
C PHE A 284 7.53 4.11 11.53
N THR A 285 7.79 5.37 11.89
CA THR A 285 9.02 5.67 12.63
C THR A 285 8.82 5.20 14.07
N ASN A 286 9.45 4.10 14.48
CA ASN A 286 9.47 3.68 15.88
C ASN A 286 10.54 4.48 16.66
N ASP A 287 10.46 5.82 16.57
CA ASP A 287 11.39 6.68 17.27
C ASP A 287 10.97 6.85 18.74
N ILE A 288 11.84 6.44 19.63
CA ILE A 288 11.59 6.55 21.08
C ILE A 288 11.47 8.02 21.53
N ASP A 289 12.05 8.95 20.80
CA ASP A 289 12.00 10.38 21.09
C ASP A 289 10.58 10.97 20.90
N HIS A 290 9.69 10.23 20.19
CA HIS A 290 8.28 10.58 20.01
C HIS A 290 7.35 10.01 21.11
N VAL A 291 7.90 9.36 22.12
CA VAL A 291 7.14 8.87 23.28
C VAL A 291 7.01 9.97 24.34
N TYR A 292 5.80 10.44 24.53
CA TYR A 292 5.45 11.52 25.46
C TYR A 292 4.76 10.95 26.71
N THR A 293 5.15 11.40 27.89
CA THR A 293 4.34 11.14 29.09
C THR A 293 3.03 11.90 29.03
N ARG A 294 2.05 11.48 29.83
CA ARG A 294 0.78 12.20 29.96
C ARG A 294 0.98 13.69 30.33
N ASP A 295 1.91 13.98 31.22
CA ASP A 295 2.22 15.35 31.64
C ASP A 295 2.87 16.15 30.50
N ASP A 296 3.75 15.53 29.71
CA ASP A 296 4.38 16.17 28.57
C ASP A 296 3.34 16.50 27.50
N LEU A 297 2.40 15.57 27.23
CA LEU A 297 1.31 15.79 26.27
C LEU A 297 0.37 16.92 26.73
N MET A 298 0.05 16.97 28.01
CA MET A 298 -0.73 18.08 28.60
C MET A 298 0.02 19.43 28.52
N ALA A 299 1.34 19.42 28.64
CA ALA A 299 2.17 20.60 28.46
C ALA A 299 2.27 21.05 27.00
N LEU A 300 2.28 20.09 26.05
CA LEU A 300 2.30 20.32 24.61
C LEU A 300 0.98 20.94 24.11
N THR A 301 -0.16 20.47 24.65
CA THR A 301 -1.51 20.85 24.16
C THR A 301 -2.41 21.41 25.28
N PRO A 302 -1.99 22.42 26.06
CA PRO A 302 -2.73 22.88 27.26
C PRO A 302 -4.10 23.47 26.93
N ASN A 303 -4.37 23.92 25.71
CA ASN A 303 -5.64 24.54 25.32
C ASN A 303 -6.60 23.53 24.65
N VAL A 304 -6.08 22.41 24.14
CA VAL A 304 -6.84 21.41 23.38
C VAL A 304 -7.40 20.35 24.34
N PRO A 305 -8.69 19.98 24.26
CA PRO A 305 -9.28 19.00 25.17
C PRO A 305 -8.95 17.54 24.75
N LEU A 306 -7.68 17.29 24.38
CA LEU A 306 -7.22 16.06 23.74
C LEU A 306 -7.44 14.83 24.63
N LEU A 307 -6.89 14.84 25.84
CA LEU A 307 -7.02 13.70 26.76
C LEU A 307 -8.46 13.50 27.24
N GLU A 308 -9.20 14.58 27.48
CA GLU A 308 -10.61 14.48 27.86
C GLU A 308 -11.46 13.87 26.72
N ASN A 309 -11.17 14.23 25.47
CA ASN A 309 -11.84 13.62 24.31
C ASN A 309 -11.55 12.13 24.23
N LEU A 310 -10.27 11.72 24.25
CA LEU A 310 -9.87 10.31 24.17
C LEU A 310 -10.53 9.46 25.28
N GLU A 311 -10.52 9.95 26.51
CA GLU A 311 -10.99 9.16 27.65
C GLU A 311 -12.52 9.15 27.80
N LYS A 312 -13.20 10.29 27.58
CA LYS A 312 -14.64 10.39 27.81
C LYS A 312 -15.47 10.10 26.57
N ALA A 313 -15.12 10.70 25.43
CA ALA A 313 -15.89 10.57 24.21
C ALA A 313 -15.53 9.30 23.45
N ASP A 314 -14.24 9.02 23.31
CA ASP A 314 -13.78 7.87 22.52
C ASP A 314 -13.63 6.60 23.36
N GLY A 315 -13.56 6.71 24.70
CA GLY A 315 -13.54 5.56 25.60
C GLY A 315 -12.19 4.85 25.70
N TYR A 316 -11.09 5.50 25.25
CA TYR A 316 -9.75 4.97 25.46
C TYR A 316 -9.41 4.95 26.96
N PRO A 317 -8.66 3.94 27.42
CA PRO A 317 -8.20 3.91 28.81
C PRO A 317 -7.24 5.06 29.09
N GLU A 318 -7.18 5.52 30.34
CA GLU A 318 -6.14 6.44 30.79
C GLU A 318 -4.77 5.76 30.66
N MET A 319 -3.82 6.41 30.00
CA MET A 319 -2.48 5.90 29.74
C MET A 319 -1.42 6.82 30.34
N ASP A 320 -0.29 6.24 30.77
CA ASP A 320 0.85 6.99 31.28
C ASP A 320 1.66 7.63 30.13
N LYS A 321 1.66 7.03 28.95
CA LYS A 321 2.43 7.45 27.78
C LYS A 321 1.65 7.32 26.48
N TYR A 322 1.98 8.17 25.53
CA TYR A 322 1.43 8.27 24.20
C TYR A 322 2.55 8.43 23.17
N TYR A 323 2.34 7.95 21.96
CA TYR A 323 3.20 8.26 20.85
C TYR A 323 2.63 9.44 20.07
N ILE A 324 3.44 10.46 19.80
CA ILE A 324 3.03 11.64 19.03
C ILE A 324 3.78 11.61 17.70
N GLN A 325 3.08 11.33 16.61
CA GLN A 325 3.72 11.15 15.31
C GLN A 325 4.41 12.42 14.83
N ASP A 326 3.79 13.58 15.01
CA ASP A 326 4.31 14.89 14.63
C ASP A 326 4.06 15.90 15.77
N PRO A 327 5.00 16.05 16.73
CA PRO A 327 4.85 16.97 17.84
C PRO A 327 4.66 18.42 17.42
N ALA A 328 5.35 18.88 16.35
CA ALA A 328 5.27 20.26 15.89
C ALA A 328 3.85 20.63 15.42
N SER A 329 3.15 19.67 14.78
CA SER A 329 1.75 19.86 14.39
C SER A 329 0.81 19.91 15.60
N PHE A 330 1.09 19.20 16.69
CA PHE A 330 0.28 19.31 17.92
C PHE A 330 0.53 20.62 18.66
N GLU A 331 1.76 21.14 18.67
CA GLU A 331 2.04 22.52 19.14
C GLU A 331 1.26 23.53 18.30
N LYS A 332 1.24 23.35 16.96
CA LYS A 332 0.50 24.21 16.05
C LYS A 332 -1.01 24.13 16.27
N LEU A 333 -1.56 22.94 16.46
CA LEU A 333 -2.96 22.74 16.83
C LEU A 333 -3.31 23.52 18.11
N ASN A 334 -2.44 23.44 19.12
CA ASN A 334 -2.64 24.17 20.39
C ASN A 334 -2.62 25.70 20.22
N GLU A 335 -1.74 26.23 19.34
CA GLU A 335 -1.74 27.65 18.98
C GLU A 335 -3.05 28.08 18.30
N LEU A 336 -3.56 27.23 17.40
CA LEU A 336 -4.71 27.54 16.56
C LEU A 336 -6.06 27.27 17.23
N TYR A 337 -6.10 26.55 18.35
CA TYR A 337 -7.32 26.23 19.07
C TYR A 337 -7.84 27.44 19.84
N THR A 338 -8.47 28.39 19.13
CA THR A 338 -8.91 29.71 19.63
C THR A 338 -10.30 30.08 19.11
N GLU A 339 -10.98 31.02 19.82
CA GLU A 339 -12.26 31.58 19.33
C GLU A 339 -12.15 32.23 17.94
N GLU A 340 -11.02 32.82 17.60
CA GLU A 340 -10.80 33.46 16.30
C GLU A 340 -10.85 32.43 15.17
N ASN A 341 -10.30 31.23 15.39
CA ASN A 341 -10.22 30.17 14.41
C ASN A 341 -11.43 29.19 14.46
N LEU A 342 -12.39 29.42 15.37
CA LEU A 342 -13.57 28.56 15.49
C LEU A 342 -14.29 28.31 14.13
N PRO A 343 -14.52 29.32 13.28
CA PRO A 343 -15.15 29.08 11.97
C PRO A 343 -14.36 28.13 11.06
N LEU A 344 -13.02 28.20 11.13
CA LEU A 344 -12.12 27.35 10.34
C LEU A 344 -12.19 25.91 10.81
N MET A 345 -12.07 25.66 12.12
CA MET A 345 -12.15 24.34 12.74
C MET A 345 -13.52 23.68 12.47
N ARG A 346 -14.60 24.46 12.66
CA ARG A 346 -15.96 23.97 12.40
C ARG A 346 -16.16 23.55 10.96
N ASP A 347 -15.76 24.39 10.00
CA ASP A 347 -15.94 24.11 8.58
C ASP A 347 -15.02 22.98 8.12
N TYR A 348 -13.82 22.83 8.71
CA TYR A 348 -12.95 21.67 8.53
C TYR A 348 -13.65 20.36 8.98
N ILE A 349 -14.22 20.31 10.18
CA ILE A 349 -14.97 19.15 10.69
C ILE A 349 -16.12 18.79 9.75
N ILE A 350 -16.84 19.80 9.24
CA ILE A 350 -17.95 19.60 8.30
C ILE A 350 -17.47 18.98 6.98
N LEU A 351 -16.40 19.54 6.37
CA LEU A 351 -15.95 19.07 5.07
C LEU A 351 -15.31 17.69 5.15
N GLN A 352 -14.50 17.43 6.16
CA GLN A 352 -13.95 16.09 6.40
C GLN A 352 -15.05 15.05 6.67
N GLY A 353 -16.12 15.45 7.37
CA GLY A 353 -17.30 14.60 7.57
C GLY A 353 -18.04 14.33 6.26
N ILE A 354 -18.23 15.34 5.40
CA ILE A 354 -18.84 15.17 4.07
C ILE A 354 -17.99 14.19 3.24
N TRP A 355 -16.66 14.37 3.22
CA TRP A 355 -15.76 13.50 2.51
C TRP A 355 -15.86 12.04 2.97
N SER A 356 -15.84 11.81 4.26
CA SER A 356 -15.87 10.47 4.85
C SER A 356 -17.21 9.73 4.67
N MET A 357 -18.29 10.43 4.31
CA MET A 357 -19.64 9.86 4.34
C MET A 357 -20.41 9.98 3.02
N ALA A 358 -19.88 10.67 2.00
CA ALA A 358 -20.58 10.91 0.74
C ALA A 358 -20.97 9.62 0.01
N ASP A 359 -20.14 8.58 0.08
CA ASP A 359 -20.35 7.29 -0.58
C ASP A 359 -21.54 6.50 0.01
N TYR A 360 -21.95 6.81 1.23
CA TYR A 360 -23.07 6.16 1.91
C TYR A 360 -24.42 6.84 1.67
N LEU A 361 -24.44 7.91 0.87
CA LEU A 361 -25.61 8.71 0.56
C LEU A 361 -26.31 8.27 -0.75
N ASP A 362 -27.03 9.17 -1.39
CA ASP A 362 -27.72 8.93 -2.66
C ASP A 362 -26.76 8.81 -3.85
N TRP A 363 -27.32 8.37 -4.99
CA TRP A 363 -26.55 8.17 -6.22
C TRP A 363 -25.80 9.43 -6.69
N GLU A 364 -26.43 10.60 -6.60
CA GLU A 364 -25.80 11.84 -7.03
C GLU A 364 -24.56 12.17 -6.17
N SER A 365 -24.62 11.95 -4.85
CA SER A 365 -23.48 12.15 -3.94
C SER A 365 -22.35 11.17 -4.25
N TYR A 366 -22.69 9.91 -4.52
CA TYR A 366 -21.72 8.87 -4.91
C TYR A 366 -21.00 9.24 -6.22
N VAL A 367 -21.75 9.67 -7.25
CA VAL A 367 -21.19 10.12 -8.52
C VAL A 367 -20.31 11.35 -8.36
N LEU A 368 -20.69 12.31 -7.51
CA LEU A 368 -19.86 13.50 -7.25
C LEU A 368 -18.51 13.15 -6.61
N MET A 369 -18.49 12.15 -5.73
CA MET A 369 -17.25 11.65 -5.13
C MET A 369 -16.36 10.98 -6.19
N ASP A 370 -16.92 10.08 -6.99
CA ASP A 370 -16.21 9.40 -8.08
C ASP A 370 -15.63 10.39 -9.10
N GLU A 371 -16.43 11.40 -9.51
CA GLU A 371 -15.94 12.48 -10.39
C GLU A 371 -14.77 13.26 -9.77
N CYS A 372 -14.80 13.51 -8.46
CA CYS A 372 -13.73 14.19 -7.76
C CYS A 372 -12.47 13.31 -7.71
N LEU A 373 -12.61 12.05 -7.33
CA LEU A 373 -11.48 11.09 -7.28
C LEU A 373 -10.85 10.89 -8.66
N ALA A 374 -11.66 10.77 -9.71
CA ALA A 374 -11.17 10.68 -11.08
C ALA A 374 -10.40 11.95 -11.51
N ALA A 375 -10.88 13.13 -11.12
CA ALA A 375 -10.19 14.39 -11.40
C ALA A 375 -8.84 14.46 -10.69
N VAL A 376 -8.80 14.26 -9.37
CA VAL A 376 -7.54 14.36 -8.60
C VAL A 376 -6.51 13.28 -8.93
N SER A 377 -6.95 12.19 -9.58
CA SER A 377 -6.08 11.12 -10.10
C SER A 377 -5.74 11.28 -11.58
N HIS A 378 -6.13 12.38 -12.23
CA HIS A 378 -6.01 12.61 -13.69
C HIS A 378 -6.61 11.48 -14.56
N ASP A 379 -7.61 10.78 -14.04
CA ASP A 379 -8.34 9.74 -14.79
C ASP A 379 -9.56 10.31 -15.53
N GLU A 380 -9.36 11.38 -16.29
CA GLU A 380 -10.41 12.07 -17.06
C GLU A 380 -11.10 11.20 -18.12
N GLY A 381 -10.52 10.06 -18.38
CA GLY A 381 -11.05 9.10 -19.32
C GLY A 381 -11.92 8.02 -18.67
N ALA A 382 -12.17 7.98 -17.33
CA ALA A 382 -13.02 6.99 -16.69
C ALA A 382 -14.44 6.99 -17.30
N PRO A 383 -15.04 5.83 -17.61
CA PRO A 383 -16.43 5.82 -18.03
C PRO A 383 -17.27 6.36 -16.88
N ALA A 384 -18.24 7.24 -17.20
CA ALA A 384 -19.18 7.70 -16.21
C ALA A 384 -19.86 6.49 -15.55
N LEU A 385 -20.04 6.56 -14.23
CA LEU A 385 -20.75 5.54 -13.48
C LEU A 385 -22.18 5.39 -14.01
N ASP A 386 -22.63 4.15 -14.10
CA ASP A 386 -24.00 3.81 -14.49
C ASP A 386 -24.67 3.03 -13.36
N LYS A 387 -25.77 3.55 -12.88
CA LYS A 387 -26.55 3.00 -11.79
C LYS A 387 -27.05 1.57 -12.05
N GLU A 388 -27.32 1.22 -13.32
CA GLU A 388 -27.79 -0.12 -13.69
C GLU A 388 -26.66 -1.14 -13.68
N THR A 389 -25.44 -0.74 -14.01
CA THR A 389 -24.26 -1.62 -14.08
C THR A 389 -23.44 -1.62 -12.80
N TYR A 390 -23.61 -0.67 -11.91
CA TYR A 390 -22.88 -0.56 -10.65
C TYR A 390 -22.87 -1.84 -9.80
N PRO A 391 -23.97 -2.60 -9.65
CA PRO A 391 -23.93 -3.85 -8.89
C PRO A 391 -22.87 -4.83 -9.36
N GLU A 392 -22.55 -4.82 -10.67
CA GLU A 392 -21.54 -5.71 -11.25
C GLU A 392 -20.16 -5.05 -11.42
N SER A 393 -20.05 -3.73 -11.35
CA SER A 393 -18.83 -3.00 -11.68
C SER A 393 -18.12 -2.37 -10.50
N GLY A 394 -18.82 -2.07 -9.39
CA GLY A 394 -18.27 -1.32 -8.26
C GLY A 394 -18.67 -1.85 -6.89
N ALA A 395 -19.91 -2.33 -6.72
CA ALA A 395 -20.47 -2.69 -5.42
C ALA A 395 -19.63 -3.75 -4.66
N TYR A 396 -18.99 -4.67 -5.35
CA TYR A 396 -18.14 -5.68 -4.73
C TYR A 396 -16.88 -5.08 -4.11
N ASP A 397 -16.30 -4.10 -4.80
CA ASP A 397 -15.10 -3.41 -4.31
C ASP A 397 -15.42 -2.63 -3.04
N ASP A 398 -16.58 -1.95 -3.01
CA ASP A 398 -17.06 -1.23 -1.84
C ASP A 398 -17.35 -2.17 -0.65
N VAL A 399 -17.91 -3.37 -0.89
CA VAL A 399 -18.07 -4.40 0.16
C VAL A 399 -16.72 -4.89 0.65
N ASN A 400 -15.77 -5.16 -0.25
CA ASN A 400 -14.43 -5.64 0.11
C ASN A 400 -13.67 -4.62 0.96
N ILE A 401 -13.86 -3.32 0.75
CA ILE A 401 -13.26 -2.27 1.56
C ILE A 401 -13.82 -2.29 2.99
N VAL A 402 -15.14 -2.39 3.14
CA VAL A 402 -15.83 -2.21 4.43
C VAL A 402 -15.91 -3.51 5.23
N LEU A 403 -16.20 -4.61 4.57
CA LEU A 403 -16.38 -5.94 5.16
C LEU A 403 -15.43 -6.99 4.56
N GLY A 404 -14.19 -6.57 4.28
CA GLY A 404 -13.19 -7.42 3.66
C GLY A 404 -12.86 -8.68 4.46
N TRP A 405 -12.90 -8.65 5.79
CA TRP A 405 -12.64 -9.84 6.61
C TRP A 405 -13.76 -10.89 6.52
N PRO A 406 -15.05 -10.55 6.62
CA PRO A 406 -16.14 -11.46 6.25
C PRO A 406 -16.01 -12.05 4.85
N VAL A 407 -15.67 -11.22 3.85
CA VAL A 407 -15.42 -11.68 2.46
C VAL A 407 -14.21 -12.61 2.40
N ALA A 408 -13.13 -12.28 3.11
CA ALA A 408 -11.92 -13.12 3.17
C ALA A 408 -12.21 -14.51 3.74
N GLN A 409 -13.03 -14.61 4.76
CA GLN A 409 -13.44 -15.92 5.31
C GLN A 409 -14.17 -16.76 4.27
N LEU A 410 -15.14 -16.18 3.56
CA LEU A 410 -15.84 -16.83 2.46
C LEU A 410 -14.90 -17.26 1.33
N TYR A 411 -13.94 -16.38 0.97
CA TYR A 411 -12.94 -16.68 -0.05
C TYR A 411 -12.10 -17.89 0.32
N ILE A 412 -11.63 -17.95 1.56
CA ILE A 412 -10.83 -19.06 2.08
C ILE A 412 -11.61 -20.37 2.09
N GLU A 413 -12.85 -20.34 2.55
CA GLU A 413 -13.74 -21.53 2.57
C GLU A 413 -14.01 -22.06 1.15
N SER A 414 -14.07 -21.16 0.15
CA SER A 414 -14.41 -21.50 -1.24
C SER A 414 -13.21 -21.93 -2.08
N TYR A 415 -12.03 -21.35 -1.85
CA TYR A 415 -10.91 -21.41 -2.81
C TYR A 415 -9.59 -21.91 -2.23
N THR A 416 -9.55 -22.30 -0.96
CA THR A 416 -8.35 -22.86 -0.32
C THR A 416 -8.64 -24.17 0.38
N ASN A 417 -7.58 -24.87 0.80
CA ASN A 417 -7.69 -26.05 1.64
C ASN A 417 -6.54 -26.09 2.66
N PRO A 418 -6.72 -26.83 3.79
CA PRO A 418 -5.69 -26.93 4.84
C PRO A 418 -4.39 -27.58 4.37
N GLU A 419 -4.44 -28.50 3.40
CA GLU A 419 -3.26 -29.20 2.88
C GLU A 419 -2.34 -28.23 2.14
N ASP A 420 -2.89 -27.26 1.40
CA ASP A 420 -2.10 -26.22 0.73
C ASP A 420 -1.46 -25.28 1.76
N LYS A 421 -2.16 -24.87 2.81
CA LYS A 421 -1.58 -24.09 3.90
C LYS A 421 -0.41 -24.83 4.57
N GLU A 422 -0.58 -26.13 4.87
CA GLU A 422 0.50 -26.96 5.45
C GLU A 422 1.72 -27.04 4.51
N ARG A 423 1.49 -27.22 3.19
CA ARG A 423 2.58 -27.31 2.20
C ARG A 423 3.33 -25.99 2.06
N VAL A 424 2.62 -24.86 1.97
CA VAL A 424 3.24 -23.54 1.88
C VAL A 424 3.96 -23.19 3.19
N SER A 425 3.40 -23.51 4.36
CA SER A 425 4.07 -23.29 5.65
C SER A 425 5.39 -24.07 5.77
N LYS A 426 5.44 -25.33 5.28
CA LYS A 426 6.68 -26.10 5.21
C LYS A 426 7.71 -25.47 4.27
N LEU A 427 7.26 -24.92 3.15
CA LEU A 427 8.13 -24.20 2.22
C LEU A 427 8.74 -22.96 2.88
N VAL A 428 7.94 -22.19 3.63
CA VAL A 428 8.43 -21.04 4.42
C VAL A 428 9.50 -21.49 5.42
N ASP A 429 9.26 -22.55 6.16
CA ASP A 429 10.22 -23.07 7.16
C ASP A 429 11.53 -23.54 6.50
N GLU A 430 11.46 -24.19 5.34
CA GLU A 430 12.63 -24.63 4.57
C GLU A 430 13.44 -23.44 4.05
N ILE A 431 12.78 -22.39 3.56
CA ILE A 431 13.42 -21.17 3.09
C ILE A 431 14.09 -20.41 4.25
N ILE A 432 13.43 -20.27 5.39
CA ILE A 432 14.03 -19.66 6.59
C ILE A 432 15.28 -20.45 7.01
N ALA A 433 15.21 -21.79 7.01
CA ALA A 433 16.36 -22.63 7.34
C ALA A 433 17.55 -22.41 6.37
N ALA A 434 17.28 -22.18 5.08
CA ALA A 434 18.33 -21.89 4.10
C ALA A 434 18.97 -20.51 4.31
N TYR A 435 18.20 -19.51 4.80
CA TYR A 435 18.72 -18.18 5.10
C TYR A 435 19.78 -18.18 6.22
N TYR A 436 19.67 -19.06 7.23
CA TYR A 436 20.77 -19.22 8.21
C TYR A 436 22.09 -19.54 7.53
N GLY A 437 22.06 -20.46 6.54
CA GLY A 437 23.27 -20.80 5.79
C GLY A 437 23.81 -19.67 4.93
N ILE A 438 22.96 -18.81 4.36
CA ILE A 438 23.38 -17.61 3.61
C ILE A 438 24.06 -16.61 4.55
N ILE A 439 23.48 -16.38 5.72
CA ILE A 439 24.04 -15.50 6.76
C ILE A 439 25.35 -16.06 7.29
N ASP A 440 25.49 -17.39 7.43
CA ASP A 440 26.75 -18.05 7.82
C ASP A 440 27.87 -17.81 6.81
N GLU A 441 27.55 -17.83 5.52
CA GLU A 441 28.50 -17.65 4.42
C GLU A 441 28.84 -16.19 4.15
N ALA A 442 28.11 -15.23 4.72
CA ALA A 442 28.38 -13.81 4.55
C ALA A 442 29.68 -13.41 5.24
N ASP A 443 30.70 -13.16 4.42
CA ASP A 443 32.09 -12.89 4.87
C ASP A 443 32.35 -11.45 5.31
N PHE A 444 31.35 -10.56 5.08
CA PHE A 444 31.44 -9.13 5.39
C PHE A 444 30.83 -8.74 6.73
N ILE A 445 30.21 -9.70 7.47
CA ILE A 445 29.59 -9.45 8.77
C ILE A 445 30.33 -10.21 9.90
N SER A 446 30.44 -9.57 11.06
CA SER A 446 30.95 -10.14 12.30
C SER A 446 29.96 -11.13 12.95
N ASP A 447 30.40 -11.85 13.97
CA ASP A 447 29.55 -12.73 14.77
C ASP A 447 28.46 -11.93 15.51
N GLU A 448 28.70 -10.67 15.87
CA GLU A 448 27.75 -9.80 16.53
C GLU A 448 26.57 -9.49 15.59
N THR A 449 26.82 -8.98 14.39
CA THR A 449 25.81 -8.71 13.37
C THR A 449 25.11 -9.99 12.93
N ARG A 450 25.87 -11.11 12.78
CA ARG A 450 25.30 -12.44 12.45
C ARG A 450 24.27 -12.89 13.48
N ASN A 451 24.56 -12.72 14.78
CA ASN A 451 23.60 -13.06 15.84
C ASN A 451 22.35 -12.17 15.80
N GLY A 452 22.48 -10.89 15.43
CA GLY A 452 21.34 -10.00 15.18
C GLY A 452 20.47 -10.49 14.04
N ALA A 453 21.08 -10.91 12.91
CA ALA A 453 20.36 -11.48 11.77
C ALA A 453 19.63 -12.79 12.13
N TYR A 454 20.27 -13.69 12.91
CA TYR A 454 19.61 -14.88 13.41
C TYR A 454 18.42 -14.55 14.31
N ALA A 455 18.57 -13.58 15.21
CA ALA A 455 17.47 -13.15 16.07
C ALA A 455 16.26 -12.63 15.28
N LYS A 456 16.48 -11.97 14.11
CA LYS A 456 15.39 -11.59 13.20
C LYS A 456 14.70 -12.80 12.60
N LEU A 457 15.43 -13.79 12.09
CA LEU A 457 14.84 -15.03 11.57
C LEU A 457 14.09 -15.82 12.64
N ASP A 458 14.65 -15.95 13.85
CA ASP A 458 14.03 -16.66 14.99
C ASP A 458 12.72 -16.03 15.43
N ASN A 459 12.60 -14.71 15.31
CA ASN A 459 11.46 -13.92 15.77
C ASN A 459 10.52 -13.47 14.64
N MET A 460 10.75 -13.94 13.41
CA MET A 460 9.93 -13.58 12.26
C MET A 460 8.53 -14.18 12.37
N SER A 461 7.50 -13.34 12.29
CA SER A 461 6.11 -13.81 12.23
C SER A 461 5.82 -14.34 10.81
N LYS A 462 5.10 -15.48 10.76
CA LYS A 462 4.80 -16.20 9.51
C LYS A 462 3.30 -16.23 9.29
N ASN A 463 2.82 -15.34 8.42
CA ASN A 463 1.41 -15.22 8.07
C ASN A 463 1.17 -15.89 6.72
N VAL A 464 0.68 -17.14 6.73
CA VAL A 464 0.60 -18.00 5.55
C VAL A 464 -0.84 -18.26 5.15
N LEU A 465 -1.19 -17.86 3.94
CA LEU A 465 -2.44 -17.96 3.20
C LEU A 465 -3.65 -17.30 3.89
N TYR A 466 -3.86 -17.52 5.17
CA TYR A 466 -4.97 -16.97 5.95
C TYR A 466 -4.69 -17.08 7.46
N PRO A 467 -5.35 -16.27 8.31
CA PRO A 467 -5.15 -16.28 9.76
C PRO A 467 -5.43 -17.66 10.38
N ASP A 468 -4.71 -18.00 11.46
CA ASP A 468 -4.97 -19.22 12.23
C ASP A 468 -6.23 -19.11 13.10
N SER A 469 -6.62 -17.88 13.47
CA SER A 469 -7.88 -17.57 14.15
C SER A 469 -8.58 -16.41 13.44
N TRP A 470 -9.90 -16.51 13.32
CA TRP A 470 -10.76 -15.45 12.81
C TRP A 470 -11.27 -14.50 13.90
N ASP A 471 -11.03 -14.83 15.20
CA ASP A 471 -11.52 -14.03 16.33
C ASP A 471 -11.13 -12.54 16.26
N PRO A 472 -9.88 -12.15 15.85
CA PRO A 472 -9.50 -10.75 15.75
C PRO A 472 -10.24 -9.97 14.65
N TYR A 473 -10.91 -10.69 13.74
CA TYR A 473 -11.55 -10.15 12.53
C TYR A 473 -13.06 -10.33 12.54
N SER A 474 -13.62 -10.90 13.62
CA SER A 474 -15.05 -11.20 13.74
C SER A 474 -15.89 -9.93 13.85
N PHE A 475 -17.07 -9.97 13.25
CA PHE A 475 -18.13 -8.96 13.30
C PHE A 475 -19.35 -9.47 14.10
N GLU A 476 -19.20 -10.48 14.97
CA GLU A 476 -20.30 -11.05 15.73
C GLU A 476 -21.11 -10.05 16.57
N ASP A 477 -20.54 -8.89 16.92
CA ASP A 477 -21.22 -7.81 17.65
C ASP A 477 -21.87 -6.75 16.74
N VAL A 478 -21.79 -6.91 15.41
CA VAL A 478 -22.42 -6.04 14.43
C VAL A 478 -23.78 -6.60 14.07
N ASP A 479 -24.81 -5.76 14.16
CA ASP A 479 -26.17 -6.09 13.76
C ASP A 479 -26.81 -4.90 13.07
N PHE A 480 -27.39 -5.11 11.91
CA PHE A 480 -28.21 -4.16 11.17
C PHE A 480 -29.28 -4.88 10.38
N ALA A 481 -30.43 -4.21 10.17
CA ALA A 481 -31.53 -4.82 9.45
C ALA A 481 -31.18 -5.02 7.96
N ALA A 482 -31.52 -6.19 7.43
CA ALA A 482 -31.41 -6.47 6.00
C ALA A 482 -32.38 -5.58 5.18
N LYS A 483 -32.15 -5.50 3.87
CA LYS A 483 -33.03 -4.74 2.94
C LYS A 483 -34.49 -5.16 3.03
N GLU A 484 -34.77 -6.46 3.12
CA GLU A 484 -36.12 -7.03 3.23
C GLU A 484 -36.83 -6.61 4.52
N GLU A 485 -36.07 -6.26 5.55
CA GLU A 485 -36.55 -5.77 6.86
C GLU A 485 -36.63 -4.24 6.91
N SER A 486 -36.42 -3.57 5.78
CA SER A 486 -36.39 -2.11 5.64
C SER A 486 -35.13 -1.47 6.28
N GLY A 487 -34.02 -2.22 6.38
CA GLY A 487 -32.73 -1.67 6.74
C GLY A 487 -32.20 -0.66 5.72
N THR A 488 -31.31 0.20 6.15
CA THR A 488 -30.67 1.22 5.31
C THR A 488 -29.15 1.10 5.34
N LEU A 489 -28.50 1.50 4.25
CA LEU A 489 -27.03 1.53 4.19
C LEU A 489 -26.43 2.42 5.29
N TRP A 490 -27.11 3.52 5.64
CA TRP A 490 -26.66 4.42 6.69
C TRP A 490 -26.65 3.76 8.08
N GLU A 491 -27.66 2.94 8.40
CA GLU A 491 -27.69 2.18 9.66
C GLU A 491 -26.57 1.13 9.69
N ALA A 492 -26.38 0.41 8.59
CA ALA A 492 -25.29 -0.56 8.47
C ALA A 492 -23.92 0.13 8.64
N TYR A 493 -23.69 1.26 7.96
CA TYR A 493 -22.46 2.06 8.12
C TYR A 493 -22.22 2.45 9.59
N ARG A 494 -23.24 2.96 10.29
CA ARG A 494 -23.10 3.34 11.71
C ARG A 494 -22.79 2.14 12.62
N ALA A 495 -23.42 0.99 12.37
CA ALA A 495 -23.15 -0.24 13.14
C ALA A 495 -21.69 -0.70 12.95
N ILE A 496 -21.21 -0.71 11.72
CA ILE A 496 -19.83 -1.07 11.39
C ILE A 496 -18.84 -0.06 11.99
N ARG A 497 -19.07 1.24 11.83
CA ARG A 497 -18.26 2.29 12.42
C ARG A 497 -18.13 2.16 13.95
N LYS A 498 -19.21 1.80 14.61
CA LYS A 498 -19.21 1.56 16.06
C LYS A 498 -18.36 0.33 16.42
N HIS A 499 -18.44 -0.73 15.64
CA HIS A 499 -17.61 -1.92 15.81
C HIS A 499 -16.12 -1.60 15.65
N GLU A 500 -15.74 -0.93 14.56
CA GLU A 500 -14.34 -0.55 14.31
C GLU A 500 -13.80 0.38 15.42
N HIS A 501 -14.62 1.31 15.90
CA HIS A 501 -14.23 2.14 17.04
C HIS A 501 -13.96 1.31 18.31
N LYS A 502 -14.81 0.34 18.66
CA LYS A 502 -14.56 -0.58 19.78
C LYS A 502 -13.27 -1.39 19.60
N LYS A 503 -13.01 -1.86 18.37
CA LYS A 503 -11.75 -2.58 18.05
C LYS A 503 -10.54 -1.69 18.27
N SER A 504 -10.58 -0.44 17.81
CA SER A 504 -9.52 0.54 18.03
C SER A 504 -9.25 0.74 19.52
N VAL A 505 -10.29 0.97 20.30
CA VAL A 505 -10.18 1.14 21.77
C VAL A 505 -9.59 -0.13 22.42
N SER A 506 -10.04 -1.32 22.02
CA SER A 506 -9.55 -2.57 22.61
C SER A 506 -8.08 -2.87 22.33
N ARG A 507 -7.58 -2.40 21.18
CA ARG A 507 -6.18 -2.59 20.73
C ARG A 507 -5.22 -1.53 21.29
N ALA A 508 -5.74 -0.44 21.82
CA ALA A 508 -4.94 0.71 22.25
C ALA A 508 -4.01 0.43 23.44
N SER A 509 -4.25 -0.66 24.17
CA SER A 509 -3.46 -1.04 25.35
C SER A 509 -3.41 -2.56 25.52
N GLY A 510 -2.42 -3.03 26.28
CA GLY A 510 -2.22 -4.45 26.53
C GLY A 510 -1.23 -5.08 25.54
N PRO A 511 -1.19 -6.41 25.45
CA PRO A 511 -0.26 -7.11 24.56
C PRO A 511 -0.45 -6.72 23.10
N TYR A 512 0.65 -6.45 22.40
CA TYR A 512 0.65 -6.21 20.97
C TYR A 512 0.69 -7.55 20.23
N ASP A 513 -0.31 -7.81 19.41
CA ASP A 513 -0.40 -9.04 18.62
C ASP A 513 0.21 -8.84 17.22
N ARG A 514 1.45 -9.32 17.04
CA ARG A 514 2.19 -9.28 15.78
C ARG A 514 1.68 -10.27 14.73
N THR A 515 0.71 -11.11 15.07
CA THR A 515 0.12 -12.09 14.14
C THR A 515 -1.17 -11.60 13.50
N VAL A 516 -1.61 -10.39 13.85
CA VAL A 516 -2.74 -9.73 13.18
C VAL A 516 -2.34 -9.35 11.76
N TRP A 517 -3.14 -9.78 10.81
CA TRP A 517 -2.94 -9.48 9.39
C TRP A 517 -3.39 -8.05 9.08
N ASP A 518 -2.61 -7.38 8.24
CA ASP A 518 -2.90 -6.02 7.75
C ASP A 518 -3.69 -6.01 6.43
N GLY A 519 -3.63 -7.10 5.65
CA GLY A 519 -4.31 -7.23 4.37
C GLY A 519 -5.19 -8.48 4.26
N PHE A 520 -6.09 -8.46 3.28
CA PHE A 520 -7.06 -9.54 3.10
C PHE A 520 -6.49 -10.72 2.30
N PRO A 521 -6.77 -11.96 2.69
CA PRO A 521 -6.31 -13.16 1.98
C PRO A 521 -6.65 -13.25 0.49
N PHE A 522 -7.66 -12.53 0.01
CA PHE A 522 -8.02 -12.47 -1.42
C PHE A 522 -7.24 -11.45 -2.24
N VAL A 523 -6.37 -10.67 -1.62
CA VAL A 523 -5.45 -9.75 -2.32
C VAL A 523 -4.31 -10.54 -2.96
N VAL A 524 -3.97 -10.23 -4.21
CA VAL A 524 -2.87 -10.87 -4.92
C VAL A 524 -1.56 -10.18 -4.55
N ASN A 525 -1.01 -10.54 -3.41
CA ASN A 525 0.24 -10.00 -2.91
C ASN A 525 0.99 -10.99 -2.00
N CYS A 526 2.26 -10.74 -1.77
CA CYS A 526 3.03 -11.20 -0.62
C CYS A 526 3.91 -10.01 -0.17
N GLY A 527 4.29 -9.97 1.10
CA GLY A 527 5.02 -8.83 1.64
C GLY A 527 5.79 -9.17 2.90
N TYR A 528 6.77 -8.34 3.23
CA TYR A 528 7.44 -8.29 4.51
C TYR A 528 7.16 -6.95 5.19
N GLU A 529 6.68 -6.99 6.43
CA GLU A 529 6.42 -5.78 7.23
C GLU A 529 7.52 -5.62 8.29
N PRO A 530 8.42 -4.63 8.13
CA PRO A 530 9.55 -4.44 9.04
C PRO A 530 9.14 -4.13 10.48
N ALA A 531 8.07 -3.37 10.69
CA ALA A 531 7.62 -2.92 12.01
C ALA A 531 7.13 -4.07 12.90
N VAL A 532 6.72 -5.19 12.30
CA VAL A 532 6.36 -6.41 13.02
C VAL A 532 7.34 -7.56 12.79
N ASN A 533 8.37 -7.35 11.94
CA ASN A 533 9.29 -8.39 11.48
C ASN A 533 8.52 -9.63 11.03
N GLY A 534 7.59 -9.44 10.09
CA GLY A 534 6.65 -10.47 9.67
C GLY A 534 6.51 -10.58 8.16
N ILE A 535 6.35 -11.81 7.65
CA ILE A 535 6.00 -12.08 6.26
C ILE A 535 4.53 -12.42 6.12
N TYR A 536 3.94 -11.99 5.00
CA TYR A 536 2.54 -12.25 4.64
C TYR A 536 2.48 -12.88 3.27
N ILE A 537 1.94 -14.08 3.17
CA ILE A 537 1.72 -14.81 1.92
C ILE A 537 0.20 -14.93 1.75
N TYR A 538 -0.41 -14.08 0.95
CA TYR A 538 -1.87 -14.08 0.80
C TYR A 538 -2.35 -15.25 -0.06
N ALA A 539 -3.54 -15.78 0.23
CA ALA A 539 -4.05 -16.97 -0.43
C ALA A 539 -4.23 -16.78 -1.95
N ALA A 540 -4.68 -15.59 -2.38
CA ALA A 540 -4.86 -15.30 -3.80
C ALA A 540 -3.53 -15.25 -4.57
N PHE A 541 -2.41 -14.90 -3.94
CA PHE A 541 -1.09 -14.96 -4.54
C PHE A 541 -0.60 -16.41 -4.72
N ALA A 542 -0.92 -17.28 -3.78
CA ALA A 542 -0.57 -18.70 -3.83
C ALA A 542 -1.61 -19.52 -4.64
N ARG A 543 -1.90 -19.08 -5.87
CA ARG A 543 -2.84 -19.72 -6.80
C ARG A 543 -2.37 -19.65 -8.27
N GLY A 544 -3.15 -20.24 -9.14
CA GLY A 544 -2.93 -20.18 -10.60
C GLY A 544 -1.56 -20.68 -11.01
N ASN A 545 -0.82 -19.87 -11.76
CA ASN A 545 0.53 -20.23 -12.21
C ASN A 545 1.60 -20.10 -11.10
N ASN A 546 1.34 -19.35 -10.00
CA ASN A 546 2.26 -19.29 -8.87
C ASN A 546 2.23 -20.55 -8.01
N TYR A 547 1.04 -21.16 -7.86
CA TYR A 547 0.86 -22.36 -7.07
C TYR A 547 -0.39 -23.13 -7.48
N TYR A 548 -0.28 -24.45 -7.54
CA TYR A 548 -1.40 -25.38 -7.65
C TYR A 548 -1.08 -26.72 -6.97
N THR A 549 -2.09 -27.42 -6.47
CA THR A 549 -1.93 -28.72 -5.84
C THR A 549 -1.30 -29.72 -6.80
N GLY A 550 -0.17 -30.31 -6.41
CA GLY A 550 0.58 -31.26 -7.26
C GLY A 550 1.64 -30.61 -8.17
N MET A 551 1.87 -29.31 -8.07
CA MET A 551 3.03 -28.64 -8.67
C MET A 551 4.32 -29.37 -8.26
N SER A 552 5.26 -29.54 -9.21
CA SER A 552 6.56 -30.16 -8.91
C SER A 552 7.42 -29.27 -8.02
N ASP A 553 8.41 -29.84 -7.38
CA ASP A 553 9.28 -29.07 -6.49
C ASP A 553 10.04 -27.98 -7.25
N GLU A 554 10.55 -28.26 -8.45
CA GLU A 554 11.25 -27.27 -9.27
C GLU A 554 10.36 -26.06 -9.61
N GLU A 555 9.09 -26.29 -9.99
CA GLU A 555 8.14 -25.21 -10.26
C GLU A 555 7.75 -24.48 -8.97
N LEU A 556 7.51 -25.22 -7.89
CA LEU A 556 7.17 -24.65 -6.57
C LEU A 556 8.28 -23.71 -6.09
N TYR A 557 9.53 -24.16 -6.14
CA TYR A 557 10.67 -23.33 -5.73
C TYR A 557 10.88 -22.14 -6.66
N ALA A 558 10.74 -22.33 -7.97
CA ALA A 558 10.97 -21.29 -8.97
C ALA A 558 9.92 -20.17 -8.89
N LYS A 559 8.68 -20.50 -8.56
CA LYS A 559 7.55 -19.55 -8.58
C LYS A 559 7.21 -19.05 -7.18
N LEU A 560 6.50 -19.83 -6.40
CA LEU A 560 6.09 -19.40 -5.05
C LEU A 560 7.29 -19.28 -4.11
N GLY A 561 8.25 -20.25 -4.19
CA GLY A 561 9.43 -20.27 -3.32
C GLY A 561 10.32 -19.06 -3.47
N THR A 562 10.62 -18.61 -4.70
CA THR A 562 11.39 -17.37 -4.91
C THR A 562 10.63 -16.14 -4.40
N GLY A 563 9.29 -16.09 -4.49
CA GLY A 563 8.51 -15.02 -3.90
C GLY A 563 8.62 -14.98 -2.38
N ILE A 564 8.43 -16.11 -1.72
CA ILE A 564 8.58 -16.22 -0.25
C ILE A 564 10.01 -15.87 0.18
N ALA A 565 11.01 -16.35 -0.54
CA ALA A 565 12.40 -16.06 -0.23
C ALA A 565 12.72 -14.56 -0.41
N HIS A 566 12.12 -13.90 -1.41
CA HIS A 566 12.20 -12.47 -1.63
C HIS A 566 11.68 -11.70 -0.41
N GLU A 567 10.47 -12.01 0.08
CA GLU A 567 9.90 -11.34 1.25
C GLU A 567 10.74 -11.55 2.52
N ILE A 568 11.26 -12.75 2.74
CA ILE A 568 12.15 -13.00 3.88
C ILE A 568 13.43 -12.18 3.78
N SER A 569 13.94 -11.92 2.57
CA SER A 569 15.17 -11.16 2.38
C SER A 569 15.03 -9.68 2.68
N HIS A 570 13.81 -9.12 2.58
CA HIS A 570 13.56 -7.74 2.99
C HIS A 570 13.89 -7.46 4.46
N ALA A 571 13.93 -8.48 5.32
CA ALA A 571 14.46 -8.32 6.68
C ALA A 571 15.94 -7.85 6.71
N PHE A 572 16.69 -7.99 5.60
CA PHE A 572 18.11 -7.79 5.49
C PHE A 572 18.55 -6.85 4.36
N ASP A 573 17.62 -6.22 3.67
CA ASP A 573 17.89 -5.23 2.63
C ASP A 573 18.22 -3.83 3.22
N ALA A 574 18.26 -2.80 2.37
CA ALA A 574 18.63 -1.45 2.77
C ALA A 574 17.65 -0.84 3.79
N GLU A 575 16.35 -1.17 3.69
CA GLU A 575 15.29 -0.65 4.56
C GLU A 575 15.05 -1.56 5.76
N GLY A 576 14.75 -2.84 5.56
CA GLY A 576 14.45 -3.76 6.65
C GLY A 576 15.63 -4.00 7.60
N SER A 577 16.87 -3.80 7.14
CA SER A 577 18.07 -3.88 7.99
C SER A 577 18.16 -2.76 9.06
N LYS A 578 17.32 -1.71 8.95
CA LYS A 578 17.21 -0.65 9.98
C LYS A 578 16.42 -1.11 11.20
N TYR A 579 15.64 -2.18 11.08
CA TYR A 579 14.76 -2.71 12.11
C TYR A 579 15.35 -3.94 12.79
N ASP A 580 15.22 -4.01 14.10
CA ASP A 580 15.63 -5.18 14.87
C ASP A 580 14.60 -6.34 14.82
N LYS A 581 14.86 -7.40 15.59
CA LYS A 581 13.99 -8.60 15.67
C LYS A 581 12.57 -8.31 16.16
N ASP A 582 12.36 -7.21 16.86
CA ASP A 582 11.08 -6.83 17.45
C ASP A 582 10.36 -5.77 16.61
N GLY A 583 10.95 -5.35 15.48
CA GLY A 583 10.40 -4.36 14.57
C GLY A 583 10.67 -2.91 14.99
N ASN A 584 11.62 -2.68 15.89
CA ASN A 584 12.04 -1.32 16.26
C ASN A 584 13.16 -0.84 15.35
N ILE A 585 13.16 0.46 15.01
CA ILE A 585 14.32 1.09 14.40
C ILE A 585 15.46 1.06 15.43
N SER A 586 16.42 0.23 15.20
CA SER A 586 17.52 -0.04 16.11
C SER A 586 18.78 -0.45 15.38
N ASN A 587 19.91 0.12 15.77
CA ASN A 587 21.18 -0.28 15.19
C ASN A 587 21.69 -1.58 15.84
N TRP A 588 21.41 -2.71 15.20
CA TRP A 588 21.90 -4.05 15.58
C TRP A 588 23.16 -4.48 14.84
N TRP A 589 23.67 -3.60 13.96
CA TRP A 589 24.90 -3.80 13.21
C TRP A 589 26.12 -3.24 13.96
N THR A 590 27.30 -3.81 13.75
CA THR A 590 28.53 -3.07 14.04
C THR A 590 28.72 -1.96 12.99
N GLU A 591 29.40 -0.88 13.34
CA GLU A 591 29.69 0.22 12.40
C GLU A 591 30.45 -0.26 11.17
N GLU A 592 31.40 -1.20 11.36
CA GLU A 592 32.21 -1.76 10.28
C GLU A 592 31.40 -2.61 9.31
N ASP A 593 30.52 -3.48 9.83
CA ASP A 593 29.67 -4.35 9.03
C ASP A 593 28.63 -3.52 8.26
N ARG A 594 28.05 -2.51 8.92
CA ARG A 594 27.12 -1.58 8.27
C ARG A 594 27.78 -0.85 7.10
N ALA A 595 29.00 -0.34 7.29
CA ALA A 595 29.74 0.33 6.22
C ALA A 595 30.07 -0.62 5.06
N ALA A 596 30.39 -1.90 5.36
CA ALA A 596 30.63 -2.91 4.33
C ALA A 596 29.36 -3.23 3.53
N PHE A 597 28.21 -3.34 4.21
CA PHE A 597 26.90 -3.53 3.58
C PHE A 597 26.52 -2.36 2.65
N LEU A 598 26.65 -1.12 3.12
CA LEU A 598 26.37 0.07 2.31
C LEU A 598 27.25 0.13 1.06
N LYS A 599 28.52 -0.25 1.17
CA LYS A 599 29.43 -0.31 0.02
C LYS A 599 29.02 -1.37 -1.01
N LYS A 600 28.45 -2.50 -0.57
CA LYS A 600 27.86 -3.49 -1.49
C LYS A 600 26.63 -2.94 -2.20
N ASN A 601 25.77 -2.20 -1.49
CA ASN A 601 24.62 -1.51 -2.10
C ASN A 601 25.05 -0.49 -3.17
N GLU A 602 26.10 0.31 -2.93
CA GLU A 602 26.65 1.23 -3.95
C GLU A 602 27.05 0.50 -5.24
N LYS A 603 27.63 -0.70 -5.12
CA LYS A 603 27.98 -1.54 -6.29
C LYS A 603 26.75 -2.06 -7.03
N LEU A 604 25.70 -2.45 -6.29
CA LEU A 604 24.42 -2.88 -6.84
C LEU A 604 23.73 -1.73 -7.59
N VAL A 605 23.67 -0.54 -6.99
CA VAL A 605 23.15 0.69 -7.62
C VAL A 605 23.88 0.98 -8.93
N ALA A 606 25.22 0.97 -8.92
CA ALA A 606 26.02 1.24 -10.11
C ALA A 606 25.78 0.19 -11.23
N TYR A 607 25.48 -1.05 -10.86
CA TYR A 607 25.18 -2.13 -11.80
C TYR A 607 23.87 -1.88 -12.56
N TYR A 608 22.79 -1.47 -11.88
CA TYR A 608 21.53 -1.13 -12.53
C TYR A 608 21.57 0.20 -13.28
N ASN A 609 22.27 1.22 -12.77
CA ASN A 609 22.49 2.50 -13.47
C ASN A 609 23.27 2.36 -14.80
N ALA A 610 23.98 1.23 -15.00
CA ALA A 610 24.67 0.94 -16.26
C ALA A 610 23.77 0.28 -17.32
N MET A 611 22.52 0.00 -16.99
CA MET A 611 21.53 -0.60 -17.89
C MET A 611 20.55 0.44 -18.41
N HIS A 612 20.00 0.20 -19.59
CA HIS A 612 19.05 1.12 -20.24
C HIS A 612 17.90 0.33 -20.83
N PRO A 613 16.63 0.65 -20.53
CA PRO A 613 15.48 -0.07 -21.11
C PRO A 613 15.33 0.19 -22.62
N TRP A 614 15.76 1.38 -23.09
CA TRP A 614 15.89 1.80 -24.50
C TRP A 614 16.81 3.02 -24.60
N GLU A 615 17.18 3.43 -25.82
CA GLU A 615 18.09 4.57 -26.03
C GLU A 615 17.55 5.86 -25.41
N GLY A 616 18.38 6.51 -24.61
CA GLY A 616 18.04 7.80 -23.98
C GLY A 616 17.23 7.68 -22.68
N GLN A 617 17.00 6.48 -22.19
CA GLN A 617 16.34 6.26 -20.91
C GLN A 617 17.23 5.47 -19.96
N ASP A 618 17.36 5.92 -18.73
CA ASP A 618 18.16 5.30 -17.69
C ASP A 618 17.26 4.65 -16.62
N PHE A 619 17.77 3.66 -15.91
CA PHE A 619 17.18 3.16 -14.66
C PHE A 619 17.71 3.92 -13.46
N ASP A 620 16.92 4.04 -12.42
CA ASP A 620 17.35 4.52 -11.10
C ASP A 620 17.70 3.33 -10.20
N GLY A 621 18.97 2.97 -10.18
CA GLY A 621 19.45 1.86 -9.36
C GLY A 621 19.36 2.14 -7.86
N ASP A 622 19.30 3.42 -7.43
CA ASP A 622 19.11 3.75 -6.01
C ASP A 622 17.68 3.46 -5.57
N ASN A 623 16.70 3.75 -6.40
CA ASN A 623 15.30 3.36 -6.15
C ASN A 623 15.14 1.84 -6.13
N MET A 624 15.82 1.12 -7.02
CA MET A 624 15.67 -0.34 -7.19
C MET A 624 16.50 -1.19 -6.20
N LYS A 625 17.40 -0.62 -5.40
CA LYS A 625 18.40 -1.40 -4.63
C LYS A 625 17.82 -2.39 -3.63
N GLY A 626 16.71 -2.06 -2.98
CA GLY A 626 16.02 -2.93 -2.03
C GLY A 626 15.49 -4.19 -2.72
N GLU A 627 14.68 -4.00 -3.73
CA GLU A 627 14.04 -5.04 -4.52
C GLU A 627 15.04 -5.91 -5.28
N ALA A 628 16.05 -5.29 -5.87
CA ALA A 628 17.13 -6.00 -6.57
C ALA A 628 17.97 -6.86 -5.60
N CYS A 629 18.25 -6.38 -4.40
CA CYS A 629 18.91 -7.15 -3.34
C CYS A 629 18.05 -8.35 -2.94
N ALA A 630 16.74 -8.14 -2.73
CA ALA A 630 15.80 -9.16 -2.34
C ALA A 630 15.67 -10.27 -3.40
N ASP A 631 15.55 -9.92 -4.66
CA ASP A 631 15.50 -10.88 -5.78
C ASP A 631 16.75 -11.76 -5.86
N MET A 632 17.94 -11.17 -5.75
CA MET A 632 19.21 -11.92 -5.82
C MET A 632 19.39 -12.83 -4.61
N ALA A 633 19.05 -12.36 -3.40
CA ALA A 633 19.08 -13.16 -2.19
C ALA A 633 18.09 -14.33 -2.24
N ALA A 634 16.89 -14.08 -2.77
CA ALA A 634 15.88 -15.12 -2.99
C ALA A 634 16.39 -16.23 -3.91
N LEU A 635 16.94 -15.85 -5.06
CA LEU A 635 17.46 -16.83 -6.03
C LEU A 635 18.62 -17.63 -5.41
N LYS A 636 19.55 -16.99 -4.69
CA LYS A 636 20.62 -17.67 -3.96
C LYS A 636 20.05 -18.68 -2.94
N CYS A 637 19.03 -18.26 -2.19
CA CYS A 637 18.38 -19.11 -1.20
C CYS A 637 17.79 -20.38 -1.84
N ILE A 638 17.07 -20.24 -2.93
CA ILE A 638 16.45 -21.37 -3.62
C ILE A 638 17.50 -22.26 -4.31
N LEU A 639 18.54 -21.68 -4.91
CA LEU A 639 19.64 -22.48 -5.48
C LEU A 639 20.38 -23.30 -4.41
N ARG A 640 20.53 -22.75 -3.20
CA ARG A 640 21.08 -23.49 -2.05
C ARG A 640 20.21 -24.68 -1.68
N ILE A 641 18.90 -24.52 -1.59
CA ILE A 641 17.94 -25.62 -1.35
C ILE A 641 18.04 -26.65 -2.49
N ALA A 642 18.06 -26.18 -3.75
CA ALA A 642 18.15 -27.05 -4.92
C ALA A 642 19.41 -27.93 -4.92
N ALA A 643 20.55 -27.39 -4.45
CA ALA A 643 21.82 -28.13 -4.37
C ALA A 643 21.75 -29.32 -3.37
N GLU A 644 20.84 -29.31 -2.40
CA GLU A 644 20.64 -30.39 -1.45
C GLU A 644 19.66 -31.47 -1.96
N LYS A 645 18.94 -31.23 -3.08
CA LYS A 645 17.96 -32.14 -3.63
C LYS A 645 18.59 -33.13 -4.63
N GLU A 646 18.32 -34.42 -4.45
CA GLU A 646 18.75 -35.42 -5.40
C GLU A 646 17.97 -35.31 -6.72
N ASN A 647 18.68 -35.30 -7.87
CA ASN A 647 18.09 -35.25 -9.21
C ASN A 647 17.24 -33.99 -9.51
N PHE A 648 17.58 -32.84 -8.92
CA PHE A 648 16.90 -31.58 -9.20
C PHE A 648 17.05 -31.18 -10.66
N ASP A 649 15.95 -30.88 -11.35
CA ASP A 649 15.95 -30.48 -12.76
C ASP A 649 16.15 -28.97 -12.89
N TYR A 650 17.39 -28.54 -13.04
CA TYR A 650 17.77 -27.14 -13.19
C TYR A 650 17.19 -26.48 -14.46
N ASP A 651 17.02 -27.21 -15.59
CA ASP A 651 16.38 -26.64 -16.79
C ASP A 651 14.93 -26.26 -16.48
N LYS A 652 14.21 -27.19 -15.85
CA LYS A 652 12.83 -26.97 -15.46
C LYS A 652 12.71 -25.79 -14.46
N PHE A 653 13.60 -25.74 -13.48
CA PHE A 653 13.65 -24.66 -12.49
C PHE A 653 13.89 -23.30 -13.14
N PHE A 654 14.96 -23.13 -13.94
CA PHE A 654 15.28 -21.84 -14.55
C PHE A 654 14.21 -21.37 -15.54
N ARG A 655 13.61 -22.28 -16.30
CA ARG A 655 12.46 -21.95 -17.18
C ARG A 655 11.24 -21.52 -16.38
N ALA A 656 10.91 -22.21 -15.29
CA ALA A 656 9.79 -21.84 -14.43
C ALA A 656 10.05 -20.50 -13.71
N TYR A 657 11.32 -20.22 -13.34
CA TYR A 657 11.72 -18.93 -12.80
C TYR A 657 11.51 -17.79 -13.81
N ALA A 658 11.96 -17.98 -15.05
CA ALA A 658 11.73 -16.98 -16.10
C ALA A 658 10.23 -16.83 -16.43
N ASP A 659 9.47 -17.93 -16.45
CA ASP A 659 8.03 -17.96 -16.73
C ASP A 659 7.23 -17.14 -15.71
N ARG A 660 7.62 -17.15 -14.45
CA ARG A 660 7.00 -16.31 -13.38
C ARG A 660 7.00 -14.82 -13.74
N TYR A 661 8.08 -14.35 -14.37
CA TYR A 661 8.25 -12.93 -14.72
C TYR A 661 7.81 -12.61 -16.16
N ALA A 662 7.22 -13.59 -16.90
CA ALA A 662 6.74 -13.31 -18.23
C ALA A 662 5.60 -12.30 -18.21
N CYS A 663 5.76 -11.19 -18.91
CA CYS A 663 4.73 -10.17 -19.05
C CYS A 663 4.74 -9.51 -20.43
N LEU A 664 3.71 -8.70 -20.70
CA LEU A 664 3.60 -7.83 -21.85
C LEU A 664 3.05 -6.49 -21.38
N ASP A 665 3.83 -5.43 -21.48
CA ASP A 665 3.49 -4.10 -21.03
C ASP A 665 3.20 -3.14 -22.19
N THR A 666 2.26 -2.22 -22.02
CA THR A 666 2.14 -1.03 -22.86
C THR A 666 3.29 -0.07 -22.59
N ILE A 667 3.48 0.94 -23.47
CA ILE A 667 4.46 2.00 -23.24
C ILE A 667 4.17 2.74 -21.91
N ASP A 668 2.90 3.03 -21.64
CA ASP A 668 2.48 3.73 -20.41
C ASP A 668 2.84 2.91 -19.15
N MET A 669 2.64 1.58 -19.19
CA MET A 669 3.07 0.71 -18.09
C MET A 669 4.60 0.65 -17.97
N ALA A 670 5.33 0.57 -19.07
CA ALA A 670 6.79 0.57 -19.03
C ALA A 670 7.35 1.89 -18.46
N MET A 671 6.71 3.03 -18.76
CA MET A 671 7.06 4.33 -18.15
C MET A 671 6.75 4.34 -16.64
N ALA A 672 5.61 3.80 -16.21
CA ALA A 672 5.28 3.68 -14.80
C ALA A 672 6.29 2.79 -14.05
N ARG A 673 6.73 1.68 -14.66
CA ARG A 673 7.75 0.79 -14.05
C ARG A 673 9.13 1.42 -13.90
N LEU A 674 9.45 2.50 -14.62
CA LEU A 674 10.69 3.26 -14.41
C LEU A 674 10.71 4.03 -13.09
N MET A 675 9.52 4.33 -12.56
CA MET A 675 9.35 5.02 -11.28
C MET A 675 9.12 4.04 -10.10
N ASP A 676 8.92 2.76 -10.42
CA ASP A 676 8.71 1.69 -9.44
C ASP A 676 10.06 1.25 -8.82
N GLU A 677 10.03 0.80 -7.59
CA GLU A 677 11.20 0.25 -6.88
C GLU A 677 11.61 -1.14 -7.40
N HIS A 678 10.70 -1.82 -8.11
CA HIS A 678 11.01 -3.13 -8.68
C HIS A 678 11.71 -2.98 -10.04
N PRO A 679 12.81 -3.71 -10.30
CA PRO A 679 13.35 -3.83 -11.64
C PRO A 679 12.31 -4.40 -12.63
N MET A 680 12.33 -3.94 -13.88
CA MET A 680 11.47 -4.51 -14.95
C MET A 680 11.62 -6.03 -15.01
N ASN A 681 10.54 -6.74 -15.33
CA ASN A 681 10.47 -8.21 -15.20
C ASN A 681 11.58 -8.95 -15.97
N TYR A 682 11.96 -8.51 -17.16
CA TYR A 682 13.07 -9.13 -17.91
C TYR A 682 14.43 -8.97 -17.19
N LEU A 683 14.62 -7.89 -16.44
CA LEU A 683 15.81 -7.69 -15.61
C LEU A 683 15.79 -8.61 -14.38
N ARG A 684 14.62 -8.78 -13.75
CA ARG A 684 14.44 -9.74 -12.64
C ARG A 684 14.82 -11.17 -13.06
N VAL A 685 14.76 -11.48 -14.35
CA VAL A 685 15.29 -12.74 -14.92
C VAL A 685 16.78 -12.64 -15.24
N ASN A 686 17.15 -11.78 -16.18
CA ASN A 686 18.51 -11.78 -16.76
C ASN A 686 19.56 -11.28 -15.78
N ALA A 687 19.33 -10.14 -15.10
CA ALA A 687 20.27 -9.53 -14.19
C ALA A 687 20.51 -10.38 -12.94
N ASN A 688 19.49 -11.13 -12.50
CA ASN A 688 19.63 -12.03 -11.36
C ASN A 688 20.33 -13.34 -11.74
N LEU A 689 19.93 -14.00 -12.84
CA LEU A 689 20.49 -15.29 -13.23
C LEU A 689 21.98 -15.22 -13.53
N GLN A 690 22.48 -14.13 -14.15
CA GLN A 690 23.91 -14.00 -14.46
C GLN A 690 24.84 -13.86 -13.22
N GLN A 691 24.27 -13.68 -12.02
CA GLN A 691 25.04 -13.63 -10.77
C GLN A 691 25.55 -15.01 -10.31
N PHE A 692 24.96 -16.11 -10.82
CA PHE A 692 25.12 -17.45 -10.25
C PHE A 692 25.79 -18.45 -11.20
N ASP A 693 26.83 -19.12 -10.69
CA ASP A 693 27.58 -20.15 -11.41
C ASP A 693 26.70 -21.34 -11.81
N GLU A 694 25.68 -21.69 -11.03
CA GLU A 694 24.73 -22.77 -11.31
C GLU A 694 24.03 -22.54 -12.65
N PHE A 695 23.59 -21.31 -12.92
CA PHE A 695 22.97 -20.95 -14.19
C PHE A 695 23.97 -20.90 -15.33
N LEU A 696 25.10 -20.18 -15.13
CA LEU A 696 26.12 -20.01 -16.18
C LEU A 696 26.70 -21.35 -16.62
N ASN A 697 27.04 -22.23 -15.67
CA ASN A 697 27.61 -23.55 -15.97
C ASN A 697 26.58 -24.48 -16.64
N PHE A 698 25.29 -24.42 -16.18
CA PHE A 698 24.25 -25.29 -16.74
C PHE A 698 24.00 -25.02 -18.22
N TYR A 699 23.91 -23.75 -18.64
CA TYR A 699 23.71 -23.37 -20.03
C TYR A 699 25.04 -23.21 -20.82
N GLY A 700 26.19 -23.42 -20.17
CA GLY A 700 27.50 -23.30 -20.80
C GLY A 700 27.81 -21.87 -21.28
N ILE A 701 27.39 -20.87 -20.47
CA ILE A 701 27.64 -19.44 -20.71
C ILE A 701 29.05 -19.12 -20.35
N THR A 702 29.78 -18.41 -21.22
CA THR A 702 31.20 -18.12 -21.09
C THR A 702 31.51 -16.69 -21.51
N GLU A 703 32.73 -16.22 -21.23
CA GLU A 703 33.22 -14.90 -21.64
C GLU A 703 32.94 -14.63 -23.13
N GLY A 704 32.24 -13.52 -23.40
CA GLY A 704 31.77 -13.11 -24.73
C GLY A 704 30.29 -13.40 -25.01
N ASP A 705 29.61 -14.23 -24.21
CA ASP A 705 28.17 -14.37 -24.23
C ASP A 705 27.53 -13.20 -23.45
N ASN A 706 26.38 -12.68 -23.88
CA ASN A 706 25.75 -11.47 -23.30
C ASN A 706 25.23 -11.72 -21.88
N MET A 707 24.88 -12.97 -21.56
CA MET A 707 24.49 -13.39 -20.20
C MET A 707 25.69 -13.70 -19.28
N TYR A 708 26.96 -13.54 -19.75
CA TYR A 708 28.11 -13.78 -18.91
C TYR A 708 28.42 -12.57 -18.02
N LEU A 709 28.59 -12.79 -16.73
CA LEU A 709 29.11 -11.82 -15.77
C LEU A 709 30.31 -12.41 -15.04
N ALA A 710 31.45 -11.71 -15.12
CA ALA A 710 32.65 -12.15 -14.45
C ALA A 710 32.47 -12.14 -12.91
N PRO A 711 33.10 -13.08 -12.16
CA PRO A 711 32.90 -13.15 -10.71
C PRO A 711 33.19 -11.85 -9.95
N GLU A 712 34.22 -11.08 -10.39
CA GLU A 712 34.57 -9.78 -9.82
C GLU A 712 33.52 -8.67 -10.05
N ASP A 713 32.67 -8.82 -11.07
CA ASP A 713 31.63 -7.86 -11.44
C ASP A 713 30.28 -8.17 -10.79
N ARG A 714 30.15 -9.35 -10.19
CA ARG A 714 28.90 -9.76 -9.51
C ARG A 714 28.57 -8.86 -8.34
N VAL A 715 27.27 -8.63 -8.13
CA VAL A 715 26.76 -7.64 -7.19
C VAL A 715 25.82 -8.21 -6.13
N ALA A 716 25.54 -9.52 -6.15
CA ALA A 716 24.75 -10.16 -5.10
C ALA A 716 25.37 -9.87 -3.72
N ILE A 717 24.57 -9.36 -2.78
CA ILE A 717 25.05 -8.87 -1.48
C ILE A 717 25.20 -10.03 -0.51
N TRP A 718 24.18 -10.84 -0.38
CA TRP A 718 24.07 -11.98 0.52
C TRP A 718 24.56 -13.29 -0.11
#